data_83cedaf2603900ad039247fc01021db0
#
_entry.id   83cedaf2603900ad039247fc01021db0
#
_cell.length_a   1.000
_cell.length_b   1.000
_cell.length_c   1.000
_cell.angle_alpha   90.00
_cell.angle_beta   90.00
_cell.angle_gamma   90.00
#
_symmetry.space_group_name_H-M   'P 1'
#
loop_
_entity.id
_entity.type
_entity.pdbx_description
1 polymer ?
#
loop_
_entity_poly.entity_id
_entity_poly.type
_entity_poly.pdbx_seq_one_letter_code
_entity_poly.pdbx_strand_id
1 'polypeptide(L)'
;MYMSTDEIRRAFLAFFESKGHQVVESSSLVPANDPTLLFTNAGMNQFKDTFLGLEKRNYTRATTAQRCVRAGGKHNDLENVGFTARHHTFFEMLGNFSFGDYFKQDAIKFAWEFLTVTLKLPQDRLLVTVYETDDEAFDIWNKEVGVPADRIVRIGDKKGGKPFESDNFWQMGDTGPCGPCTEIFYDHGDHIWGGRPGTPEEDGDRFIEIWNNVFMQFNRQADGTMEPLPKPSVDTGMGIERISAIMQGVHSNYEIDIFQTLIKEAAAVIGHDDLGNQSLRVVADHIRSCAFLIADGVMPSNEGRGYVLRRIIRRAVRHGNKLGAKGAFFYKLVGPLAEIMGTAGEELKKQQEMVEKVLKIEEDNFGRTLDRGMAILAEALDNLDGKVLDGETVFKLYDTYGFPADLTNDVARERGFSIDEEGFNDAMEAQRQRARDAGQFGVDYNDAIKVDADTEFCGYDATEGQATVVALYREGEAVDAINAGEDALIVLDNTPFYAESGGQCGDTGAMTADGVQFVVADTQKFGNAIGHTGKLAQGAVKVGDKLTATVDATRRAATSLNHSATHLLHAALRNLLGEHVTQKGSLVKPEGLRFDFSHLEAVKPEELREIERVVNEQIRFNHAIDTDVMDIESAKEKGAMALFGEKYDDEVRVLSMGDFSVELCGGIHASNTGDIGLFKIVSEGGIAAGIRRIEAVTGEAAIAALHAQESLLAETASLVKSDAASVANKVSALVAHSKQLEKEIQQLKDKLAAQESAGLINKAQEINGVKVLVTKLEGADNKALRGMVDELKNQLGSGIVVLGNVSGDKVGLIAGVTKDLTGKVKAGELVNLVAQQVGGKGGGRPDMAQAGGTDAAALPAALESVTPWLVEKL
;
A
#
# COMPACT_ATOMS: atom_id res chain seq x y z
N MET A 1 -28.47 -9.94 -34.46
CA MET A 1 -29.43 -9.60 -33.36
C MET A 1 -28.63 -8.89 -32.27
N TYR A 2 -28.93 -7.64 -31.94
CA TYR A 2 -28.24 -6.91 -30.88
C TYR A 2 -28.63 -7.48 -29.51
N MET A 3 -27.65 -7.72 -28.65
CA MET A 3 -27.84 -8.07 -27.24
C MET A 3 -26.91 -7.22 -26.38
N SER A 4 -27.41 -6.68 -25.27
CA SER A 4 -26.57 -6.02 -24.27
C SER A 4 -25.70 -7.04 -23.54
N THR A 5 -24.62 -6.57 -22.94
CA THR A 5 -23.71 -7.45 -22.16
C THR A 5 -24.43 -8.17 -21.04
N ASP A 6 -25.37 -7.51 -20.34
CA ASP A 6 -26.18 -8.13 -19.29
C ASP A 6 -27.15 -9.19 -19.82
N GLU A 7 -27.75 -8.96 -20.98
CA GLU A 7 -28.60 -9.98 -21.64
C GLU A 7 -27.81 -11.22 -22.06
N ILE A 8 -26.57 -11.06 -22.53
CA ILE A 8 -25.68 -12.18 -22.88
C ILE A 8 -25.33 -12.98 -21.63
N ARG A 9 -24.97 -12.31 -20.55
CA ARG A 9 -24.68 -12.96 -19.25
C ARG A 9 -25.85 -13.81 -18.79
N ARG A 10 -27.04 -13.23 -18.76
CA ARG A 10 -28.26 -13.95 -18.36
C ARG A 10 -28.61 -15.10 -19.30
N ALA A 11 -28.46 -14.92 -20.61
CA ALA A 11 -28.72 -15.97 -21.59
C ALA A 11 -27.77 -17.16 -21.43
N PHE A 12 -26.48 -16.91 -21.14
CA PHE A 12 -25.49 -17.96 -20.89
C PHE A 12 -25.83 -18.79 -19.65
N LEU A 13 -26.06 -18.10 -18.52
CA LEU A 13 -26.41 -18.77 -17.25
C LEU A 13 -27.71 -19.58 -17.39
N ALA A 14 -28.77 -19.01 -17.98
CA ALA A 14 -30.04 -19.69 -18.20
C ALA A 14 -29.92 -20.90 -19.16
N PHE A 15 -29.09 -20.79 -20.21
CA PHE A 15 -28.84 -21.91 -21.11
C PHE A 15 -28.22 -23.10 -20.38
N PHE A 16 -27.16 -22.87 -19.60
CA PHE A 16 -26.49 -23.94 -18.87
C PHE A 16 -27.33 -24.46 -17.68
N GLU A 17 -28.09 -23.61 -17.02
CA GLU A 17 -29.08 -24.03 -16.04
C GLU A 17 -30.08 -25.02 -16.65
N SER A 18 -30.56 -24.75 -17.89
CA SER A 18 -31.44 -25.66 -18.65
C SER A 18 -30.78 -27.01 -19.00
N LYS A 19 -29.44 -27.06 -19.01
CA LYS A 19 -28.63 -28.28 -19.20
C LYS A 19 -28.25 -28.95 -17.85
N GLY A 20 -28.86 -28.53 -16.74
CA GLY A 20 -28.70 -29.13 -15.42
C GLY A 20 -27.46 -28.65 -14.67
N HIS A 21 -26.90 -27.49 -15.01
CA HIS A 21 -25.80 -26.86 -14.26
C HIS A 21 -26.36 -26.02 -13.11
N GLN A 22 -25.69 -26.10 -11.96
CA GLN A 22 -25.94 -25.18 -10.86
C GLN A 22 -25.35 -23.81 -11.24
N VAL A 23 -26.17 -22.77 -11.17
CA VAL A 23 -25.68 -21.40 -11.28
C VAL A 23 -24.95 -21.04 -9.99
N VAL A 24 -23.67 -20.71 -10.12
CA VAL A 24 -22.79 -20.35 -9.00
C VAL A 24 -22.37 -18.90 -9.16
N GLU A 25 -22.42 -18.13 -8.08
CA GLU A 25 -21.99 -16.74 -8.08
C GLU A 25 -20.48 -16.60 -8.38
N SER A 26 -20.10 -15.43 -8.86
CA SER A 26 -18.69 -15.08 -9.00
C SER A 26 -17.98 -15.13 -7.66
N SER A 27 -16.89 -15.85 -7.57
CA SER A 27 -16.04 -15.77 -6.38
C SER A 27 -15.33 -14.42 -6.29
N SER A 28 -14.79 -14.11 -5.12
CA SER A 28 -13.96 -12.94 -4.90
C SER A 28 -12.78 -12.90 -5.88
N LEU A 29 -12.37 -11.69 -6.27
CA LEU A 29 -11.13 -11.45 -7.02
C LEU A 29 -9.87 -11.77 -6.20
N VAL A 30 -10.01 -11.94 -4.88
CA VAL A 30 -8.95 -12.38 -3.98
C VAL A 30 -9.10 -13.88 -3.75
N PRO A 31 -8.23 -14.74 -4.34
CA PRO A 31 -8.31 -16.18 -4.17
C PRO A 31 -8.11 -16.57 -2.71
N ALA A 32 -9.04 -17.35 -2.13
CA ALA A 32 -8.97 -17.77 -0.73
C ALA A 32 -7.91 -18.87 -0.52
N ASN A 33 -7.76 -19.80 -1.47
CA ASN A 33 -7.04 -21.06 -1.30
C ASN A 33 -5.80 -21.20 -2.20
N ASP A 34 -5.35 -20.14 -2.88
CA ASP A 34 -4.18 -20.22 -3.76
C ASP A 34 -3.22 -19.04 -3.52
N PRO A 35 -2.18 -19.24 -2.68
CA PRO A 35 -1.19 -18.19 -2.39
C PRO A 35 -0.29 -17.86 -3.60
N THR A 36 -0.31 -18.69 -4.66
CA THR A 36 0.49 -18.45 -5.87
C THR A 36 -0.16 -17.45 -6.82
N LEU A 37 -1.45 -17.17 -6.65
CA LEU A 37 -2.21 -16.22 -7.46
C LEU A 37 -2.42 -14.90 -6.72
N LEU A 38 -2.12 -13.79 -7.37
CA LEU A 38 -2.46 -12.47 -6.85
C LEU A 38 -3.98 -12.24 -6.91
N PHE A 39 -4.60 -12.56 -8.03
CA PHE A 39 -6.03 -12.37 -8.26
C PHE A 39 -6.64 -13.58 -8.95
N THR A 40 -7.94 -13.74 -8.82
CA THR A 40 -8.75 -14.67 -9.61
C THR A 40 -8.63 -14.27 -11.08
N ASN A 41 -8.04 -15.14 -11.89
CA ASN A 41 -7.70 -14.89 -13.30
C ASN A 41 -8.41 -15.80 -14.30
N ALA A 42 -9.20 -16.77 -13.81
CA ALA A 42 -9.98 -17.72 -14.60
C ALA A 42 -11.20 -18.21 -13.83
N GLY A 43 -12.23 -18.66 -14.55
CA GLY A 43 -13.48 -19.17 -13.96
C GLY A 43 -13.29 -20.40 -13.08
N MET A 44 -12.29 -21.21 -13.40
CA MET A 44 -12.02 -22.46 -12.68
C MET A 44 -11.37 -22.25 -11.30
N ASN A 45 -10.86 -21.05 -10.98
CA ASN A 45 -10.11 -20.85 -9.74
C ASN A 45 -10.90 -21.26 -8.48
N GLN A 46 -12.19 -20.93 -8.42
CA GLN A 46 -13.05 -21.30 -7.30
C GLN A 46 -13.38 -22.80 -7.23
N PHE A 47 -13.10 -23.57 -8.28
CA PHE A 47 -13.37 -25.00 -8.40
C PHE A 47 -12.12 -25.89 -8.41
N LYS A 48 -10.94 -25.31 -8.17
CA LYS A 48 -9.65 -26.01 -8.21
C LYS A 48 -9.66 -27.26 -7.34
N ASP A 49 -10.09 -27.16 -6.10
CA ASP A 49 -10.12 -28.26 -5.14
C ASP A 49 -11.19 -29.31 -5.51
N THR A 50 -12.27 -28.87 -6.15
CA THR A 50 -13.30 -29.77 -6.68
C THR A 50 -12.76 -30.62 -7.84
N PHE A 51 -11.97 -30.03 -8.77
CA PHE A 51 -11.31 -30.77 -9.86
C PHE A 51 -10.28 -31.78 -9.34
N LEU A 52 -9.56 -31.41 -8.27
CA LEU A 52 -8.57 -32.28 -7.62
C LEU A 52 -9.23 -33.37 -6.74
N GLY A 53 -10.54 -33.31 -6.52
CA GLY A 53 -11.26 -34.22 -5.63
C GLY A 53 -11.05 -33.96 -4.14
N LEU A 54 -10.44 -32.84 -3.79
CA LEU A 54 -10.19 -32.43 -2.41
C LEU A 54 -11.45 -31.84 -1.76
N GLU A 55 -12.31 -31.22 -2.57
CA GLU A 55 -13.60 -30.66 -2.16
C GLU A 55 -14.75 -31.42 -2.81
N LYS A 56 -15.80 -31.71 -2.06
CA LYS A 56 -17.05 -32.30 -2.58
C LYS A 56 -18.16 -31.26 -2.51
N ARG A 57 -18.79 -30.99 -3.64
CA ARG A 57 -19.97 -30.13 -3.74
C ARG A 57 -21.24 -30.97 -3.94
N ASN A 58 -22.39 -30.40 -3.66
CA ASN A 58 -23.69 -31.05 -3.83
C ASN A 58 -24.18 -31.08 -5.28
N TYR A 59 -23.34 -30.70 -6.24
CA TYR A 59 -23.59 -30.70 -7.69
C TYR A 59 -22.37 -31.21 -8.46
N THR A 60 -22.62 -31.75 -9.64
CA THR A 60 -21.58 -32.26 -10.57
C THR A 60 -21.40 -31.36 -11.79
N ARG A 61 -22.28 -30.37 -12.00
CA ARG A 61 -22.22 -29.39 -13.07
C ARG A 61 -22.39 -27.99 -12.47
N ALA A 62 -21.60 -27.04 -12.94
CA ALA A 62 -21.72 -25.64 -12.53
C ALA A 62 -21.62 -24.70 -13.73
N THR A 63 -22.21 -23.51 -13.60
CA THR A 63 -22.02 -22.40 -14.54
C THR A 63 -21.91 -21.10 -13.77
N THR A 64 -21.02 -20.21 -14.24
CA THR A 64 -20.77 -18.91 -13.59
C THR A 64 -20.38 -17.85 -14.59
N ALA A 65 -20.64 -16.59 -14.24
CA ALA A 65 -20.01 -15.42 -14.85
C ALA A 65 -18.96 -14.88 -13.86
N GLN A 66 -17.75 -15.40 -13.95
CA GLN A 66 -16.67 -15.10 -13.00
C GLN A 66 -15.97 -13.81 -13.35
N ARG A 67 -15.91 -12.89 -12.40
CA ARG A 67 -15.05 -11.71 -12.47
C ARG A 67 -13.58 -12.13 -12.39
N CYS A 68 -12.76 -11.61 -13.29
CA CYS A 68 -11.34 -11.94 -13.39
C CYS A 68 -10.49 -10.67 -13.48
N VAL A 69 -9.29 -10.72 -12.91
CA VAL A 69 -8.28 -9.65 -13.04
C VAL A 69 -6.96 -10.23 -13.52
N ARG A 70 -6.43 -9.64 -14.60
CA ARG A 70 -5.10 -9.95 -15.15
C ARG A 70 -4.23 -8.70 -15.16
N ALA A 71 -3.74 -8.33 -13.97
CA ALA A 71 -2.87 -7.18 -13.77
C ALA A 71 -1.78 -7.53 -12.75
N GLY A 72 -0.60 -7.89 -13.22
CA GLY A 72 0.52 -8.33 -12.39
C GLY A 72 0.63 -9.86 -12.26
N GLY A 73 1.80 -10.33 -11.86
CA GLY A 73 2.12 -11.77 -11.82
C GLY A 73 2.35 -12.36 -13.21
N LYS A 74 2.04 -13.67 -13.34
CA LYS A 74 2.30 -14.46 -14.56
C LYS A 74 1.39 -14.07 -15.73
N HIS A 75 0.17 -13.59 -15.44
CA HIS A 75 -0.80 -13.09 -16.42
C HIS A 75 -0.98 -11.58 -16.22
N ASN A 76 -0.35 -10.81 -17.07
CA ASN A 76 -0.34 -9.34 -16.98
C ASN A 76 -0.70 -8.71 -18.32
N ASP A 77 -1.93 -8.23 -18.47
CA ASP A 77 -2.42 -7.56 -19.67
C ASP A 77 -2.32 -6.02 -19.59
N LEU A 78 -1.83 -5.48 -18.48
CA LEU A 78 -1.83 -4.05 -18.17
C LEU A 78 -1.22 -3.18 -19.29
N GLU A 79 -0.11 -3.63 -19.88
CA GLU A 79 0.59 -2.89 -20.92
C GLU A 79 -0.16 -2.82 -22.25
N ASN A 80 -1.03 -3.80 -22.52
CA ASN A 80 -1.81 -3.89 -23.75
C ASN A 80 -3.14 -3.12 -23.68
N VAL A 81 -3.57 -2.75 -22.47
CA VAL A 81 -4.83 -2.05 -22.23
C VAL A 81 -4.86 -0.68 -22.90
N GLY A 82 -5.87 -0.44 -23.69
CA GLY A 82 -6.07 0.78 -24.47
C GLY A 82 -5.38 0.77 -25.85
N PHE A 83 -4.41 -0.13 -26.09
CA PHE A 83 -3.64 -0.22 -27.33
C PHE A 83 -4.12 -1.32 -28.26
N THR A 84 -4.70 -2.39 -27.73
CA THR A 84 -5.29 -3.50 -28.47
C THR A 84 -6.80 -3.46 -28.38
N ALA A 85 -7.48 -4.20 -29.26
CA ALA A 85 -8.95 -4.26 -29.30
C ALA A 85 -9.55 -5.17 -28.22
N ARG A 86 -8.77 -6.04 -27.57
CA ARG A 86 -9.26 -7.22 -26.85
C ARG A 86 -8.66 -7.47 -25.47
N HIS A 87 -7.66 -6.71 -25.01
CA HIS A 87 -7.02 -6.91 -23.71
C HIS A 87 -7.57 -5.95 -22.65
N HIS A 88 -7.83 -6.50 -21.47
CA HIS A 88 -8.40 -5.81 -20.32
C HIS A 88 -7.72 -6.23 -19.04
N THR A 89 -7.64 -5.31 -18.05
CA THR A 89 -7.22 -5.67 -16.69
C THR A 89 -8.30 -6.41 -15.93
N PHE A 90 -9.56 -6.09 -16.19
CA PHE A 90 -10.74 -6.74 -15.64
C PHE A 90 -11.63 -7.24 -16.79
N PHE A 91 -12.13 -8.46 -16.66
CA PHE A 91 -13.11 -9.02 -17.58
C PHE A 91 -13.98 -10.05 -16.85
N GLU A 92 -15.12 -10.40 -17.46
CA GLU A 92 -15.96 -11.48 -16.98
C GLU A 92 -15.76 -12.72 -17.85
N MET A 93 -15.48 -13.86 -17.21
CA MET A 93 -15.37 -15.15 -17.87
C MET A 93 -16.64 -15.96 -17.64
N LEU A 94 -17.40 -16.18 -18.71
CA LEU A 94 -18.53 -17.08 -18.72
C LEU A 94 -18.01 -18.51 -18.80
N GLY A 95 -18.36 -19.36 -17.84
CA GLY A 95 -17.86 -20.72 -17.75
C GLY A 95 -18.93 -21.74 -17.45
N ASN A 96 -18.81 -22.92 -18.05
CA ASN A 96 -19.53 -24.12 -17.67
C ASN A 96 -18.54 -25.22 -17.33
N PHE A 97 -18.85 -25.96 -16.27
CA PHE A 97 -17.96 -26.90 -15.61
C PHE A 97 -18.64 -28.25 -15.45
N SER A 98 -17.87 -29.33 -15.63
CA SER A 98 -18.28 -30.68 -15.32
C SER A 98 -17.24 -31.36 -14.43
N PHE A 99 -17.66 -31.80 -13.25
CA PHE A 99 -16.81 -32.49 -12.28
C PHE A 99 -17.01 -34.02 -12.41
N GLY A 100 -16.59 -34.56 -13.57
CA GLY A 100 -16.69 -35.96 -13.89
C GLY A 100 -18.12 -36.47 -14.21
N ASP A 101 -18.98 -35.58 -14.69
CA ASP A 101 -20.35 -35.89 -15.12
C ASP A 101 -20.40 -36.08 -16.65
N TYR A 102 -20.08 -35.03 -17.42
CA TYR A 102 -19.91 -35.12 -18.86
C TYR A 102 -18.49 -34.71 -19.26
N PHE A 103 -18.12 -35.03 -20.53
CA PHE A 103 -16.79 -34.76 -21.05
C PHE A 103 -16.87 -34.14 -22.45
N LYS A 104 -15.91 -34.42 -23.36
CA LYS A 104 -15.73 -33.73 -24.65
C LYS A 104 -17.00 -33.62 -25.47
N GLN A 105 -17.77 -34.72 -25.59
CA GLN A 105 -18.91 -34.79 -26.50
C GLN A 105 -19.98 -33.75 -26.14
N ASP A 106 -20.41 -33.74 -24.88
CA ASP A 106 -21.46 -32.82 -24.44
C ASP A 106 -20.93 -31.40 -24.35
N ALA A 107 -19.67 -31.18 -23.89
CA ALA A 107 -19.06 -29.87 -23.83
C ALA A 107 -19.05 -29.18 -25.19
N ILE A 108 -18.57 -29.88 -26.22
CA ILE A 108 -18.51 -29.39 -27.62
C ILE A 108 -19.94 -29.11 -28.16
N LYS A 109 -20.89 -30.02 -27.94
CA LYS A 109 -22.27 -29.85 -28.39
C LYS A 109 -22.95 -28.65 -27.71
N PHE A 110 -22.80 -28.49 -26.39
CA PHE A 110 -23.34 -27.34 -25.68
C PHE A 110 -22.76 -26.02 -26.18
N ALA A 111 -21.45 -25.96 -26.37
CA ALA A 111 -20.80 -24.78 -26.90
C ALA A 111 -21.33 -24.40 -28.27
N TRP A 112 -21.43 -25.38 -29.19
CA TRP A 112 -21.94 -25.14 -30.54
C TRP A 112 -23.41 -24.76 -30.55
N GLU A 113 -24.25 -25.41 -29.74
CA GLU A 113 -25.68 -25.11 -29.59
C GLU A 113 -25.87 -23.70 -29.09
N PHE A 114 -25.14 -23.29 -28.04
CA PHE A 114 -25.24 -21.94 -27.50
C PHE A 114 -24.89 -20.88 -28.56
N LEU A 115 -23.78 -21.04 -29.27
CA LEU A 115 -23.33 -20.06 -30.24
C LEU A 115 -24.26 -20.02 -31.49
N THR A 116 -24.67 -21.17 -32.02
CA THR A 116 -25.35 -21.22 -33.31
C THR A 116 -26.88 -21.22 -33.21
N VAL A 117 -27.46 -21.71 -32.10
CA VAL A 117 -28.91 -21.76 -31.89
C VAL A 117 -29.37 -20.62 -30.97
N THR A 118 -28.73 -20.47 -29.83
CA THR A 118 -29.15 -19.44 -28.86
C THR A 118 -28.71 -18.04 -29.31
N LEU A 119 -27.43 -17.82 -29.61
CA LEU A 119 -26.91 -16.54 -30.08
C LEU A 119 -27.07 -16.34 -31.59
N LYS A 120 -27.36 -17.40 -32.36
CA LYS A 120 -27.58 -17.40 -33.81
C LYS A 120 -26.39 -16.84 -34.59
N LEU A 121 -25.17 -17.14 -34.16
CA LEU A 121 -23.98 -16.77 -34.92
C LEU A 121 -23.90 -17.53 -36.23
N PRO A 122 -23.43 -16.90 -37.32
CA PRO A 122 -23.23 -17.55 -38.60
C PRO A 122 -22.16 -18.64 -38.52
N GLN A 123 -22.51 -19.89 -38.85
CA GLN A 123 -21.59 -21.03 -38.76
C GLN A 123 -20.36 -20.88 -39.68
N ASP A 124 -20.54 -20.21 -40.80
CA ASP A 124 -19.46 -19.88 -41.75
C ASP A 124 -18.46 -18.85 -41.23
N ARG A 125 -18.71 -18.17 -40.11
CA ARG A 125 -17.80 -17.29 -39.41
C ARG A 125 -17.04 -17.98 -38.27
N LEU A 126 -17.42 -19.21 -37.90
CA LEU A 126 -16.81 -19.96 -36.82
C LEU A 126 -15.71 -20.89 -37.34
N LEU A 127 -14.59 -20.92 -36.62
CA LEU A 127 -13.46 -21.80 -36.83
C LEU A 127 -13.05 -22.38 -35.47
N VAL A 128 -12.64 -23.65 -35.46
CA VAL A 128 -12.25 -24.33 -34.21
C VAL A 128 -10.82 -24.83 -34.27
N THR A 129 -10.15 -24.88 -33.14
CA THR A 129 -8.85 -25.52 -32.97
C THR A 129 -8.97 -26.75 -32.09
N VAL A 130 -8.08 -27.69 -32.24
CA VAL A 130 -7.93 -28.86 -31.36
C VAL A 130 -6.44 -29.10 -31.11
N TYR A 131 -6.08 -29.67 -29.96
CA TYR A 131 -4.72 -30.13 -29.74
C TYR A 131 -4.33 -31.19 -30.77
N GLU A 132 -3.10 -31.14 -31.29
CA GLU A 132 -2.66 -31.91 -32.44
C GLU A 132 -2.98 -33.41 -32.34
N THR A 133 -2.85 -34.03 -31.19
CA THR A 133 -3.08 -35.44 -30.93
C THR A 133 -4.48 -35.79 -30.42
N ASP A 134 -5.38 -34.80 -30.30
CA ASP A 134 -6.75 -35.02 -29.81
C ASP A 134 -7.71 -35.35 -30.95
N ASP A 135 -7.59 -36.60 -31.44
CA ASP A 135 -8.43 -37.12 -32.50
C ASP A 135 -9.91 -37.21 -32.09
N GLU A 136 -10.17 -37.45 -30.80
CA GLU A 136 -11.54 -37.53 -30.29
C GLU A 136 -12.27 -36.18 -30.43
N ALA A 137 -11.65 -35.09 -30.03
CA ALA A 137 -12.23 -33.74 -30.18
C ALA A 137 -12.40 -33.40 -31.68
N PHE A 138 -11.43 -33.74 -32.51
CA PHE A 138 -11.51 -33.54 -33.96
C PHE A 138 -12.72 -34.29 -34.56
N ASP A 139 -12.89 -35.55 -34.18
CA ASP A 139 -13.97 -36.40 -34.70
C ASP A 139 -15.35 -35.91 -34.23
N ILE A 140 -15.48 -35.46 -33.00
CA ILE A 140 -16.72 -34.88 -32.49
C ILE A 140 -17.09 -33.63 -33.29
N TRP A 141 -16.15 -32.71 -33.49
CA TRP A 141 -16.39 -31.51 -34.31
C TRP A 141 -16.79 -31.84 -35.74
N ASN A 142 -16.07 -32.74 -36.39
CA ASN A 142 -16.28 -33.05 -37.83
C ASN A 142 -17.47 -33.98 -38.08
N LYS A 143 -17.56 -35.09 -37.33
CA LYS A 143 -18.53 -36.14 -37.61
C LYS A 143 -19.86 -35.96 -36.88
N GLU A 144 -19.86 -35.41 -35.67
CA GLU A 144 -21.07 -35.28 -34.86
C GLU A 144 -21.68 -33.89 -34.96
N VAL A 145 -20.87 -32.83 -34.86
CA VAL A 145 -21.31 -31.44 -34.96
C VAL A 145 -21.44 -30.99 -36.41
N GLY A 146 -20.61 -31.53 -37.32
CA GLY A 146 -20.66 -31.30 -38.77
C GLY A 146 -19.82 -30.07 -39.20
N VAL A 147 -18.86 -29.67 -38.40
CA VAL A 147 -17.91 -28.63 -38.80
C VAL A 147 -17.00 -29.15 -39.91
N PRO A 148 -16.88 -28.46 -41.07
CA PRO A 148 -16.00 -28.90 -42.17
C PRO A 148 -14.55 -29.06 -41.70
N ALA A 149 -13.87 -30.11 -42.17
CA ALA A 149 -12.51 -30.42 -41.73
C ALA A 149 -11.49 -29.29 -42.00
N ASP A 150 -11.70 -28.51 -43.08
CA ASP A 150 -10.89 -27.31 -43.37
C ASP A 150 -11.09 -26.13 -42.41
N ARG A 151 -12.08 -26.23 -41.50
CA ARG A 151 -12.35 -25.27 -40.43
C ARG A 151 -11.96 -25.80 -39.05
N ILE A 152 -11.29 -26.93 -38.97
CA ILE A 152 -10.75 -27.51 -37.73
C ILE A 152 -9.23 -27.49 -37.85
N VAL A 153 -8.58 -26.64 -37.06
CA VAL A 153 -7.12 -26.49 -37.10
C VAL A 153 -6.49 -27.30 -35.98
N ARG A 154 -5.47 -28.09 -36.30
CA ARG A 154 -4.69 -28.81 -35.29
C ARG A 154 -3.48 -28.00 -34.87
N ILE A 155 -3.35 -27.75 -33.58
CA ILE A 155 -2.26 -26.98 -32.98
C ILE A 155 -1.43 -27.90 -32.08
N GLY A 156 -0.15 -28.03 -32.40
CA GLY A 156 0.81 -28.85 -31.66
C GLY A 156 1.61 -28.03 -30.63
N ASP A 157 2.60 -28.70 -30.03
CA ASP A 157 3.54 -28.06 -29.10
C ASP A 157 4.39 -26.99 -29.81
N LYS A 158 4.76 -25.97 -29.10
CA LYS A 158 5.60 -24.86 -29.60
C LYS A 158 6.97 -25.40 -30.04
N LYS A 159 7.45 -24.97 -31.18
CA LYS A 159 8.73 -25.42 -31.74
C LYS A 159 9.88 -25.09 -30.78
N GLY A 160 10.54 -26.13 -30.26
CA GLY A 160 11.62 -25.99 -29.27
C GLY A 160 11.15 -25.80 -27.83
N GLY A 161 9.85 -25.84 -27.58
CA GLY A 161 9.24 -25.84 -26.26
C GLY A 161 9.28 -27.19 -25.54
N LYS A 162 8.78 -27.20 -24.30
CA LYS A 162 8.61 -28.44 -23.52
C LYS A 162 7.37 -29.21 -23.99
N PRO A 163 7.26 -30.54 -23.74
CA PRO A 163 6.04 -31.28 -23.97
C PRO A 163 4.83 -30.62 -23.32
N PHE A 164 3.72 -30.54 -24.04
CA PHE A 164 2.47 -29.89 -23.66
C PHE A 164 2.55 -28.35 -23.56
N GLU A 165 3.57 -27.74 -24.13
CA GLU A 165 3.66 -26.28 -24.29
C GLU A 165 2.99 -25.88 -25.62
N SER A 166 1.66 -25.80 -25.59
CA SER A 166 0.82 -25.52 -26.75
C SER A 166 -0.29 -24.55 -26.36
N ASP A 167 -0.76 -23.75 -27.33
CA ASP A 167 -1.93 -22.90 -27.13
C ASP A 167 -3.21 -23.74 -26.98
N ASN A 168 -3.25 -24.97 -27.52
CA ASN A 168 -4.33 -25.93 -27.32
C ASN A 168 -4.07 -26.97 -26.22
N PHE A 169 -3.15 -26.68 -25.28
CA PHE A 169 -3.00 -27.45 -24.06
C PHE A 169 -2.99 -26.48 -22.86
N TRP A 170 -4.10 -26.38 -22.17
CA TRP A 170 -4.27 -25.43 -21.09
C TRP A 170 -3.69 -25.92 -19.76
N GLN A 171 -3.07 -25.01 -19.01
CA GLN A 171 -2.55 -25.25 -17.66
C GLN A 171 -2.71 -24.00 -16.83
N MET A 172 -3.13 -24.15 -15.57
CA MET A 172 -3.39 -23.04 -14.67
C MET A 172 -2.10 -22.32 -14.26
N GLY A 173 -1.02 -23.06 -14.09
CA GLY A 173 0.28 -22.56 -13.64
C GLY A 173 1.36 -23.62 -13.83
N ASP A 174 2.40 -23.57 -13.01
CA ASP A 174 3.46 -24.58 -13.04
C ASP A 174 2.99 -25.92 -12.46
N THR A 175 1.92 -25.90 -11.66
CA THR A 175 1.29 -27.08 -11.06
C THR A 175 -0.23 -26.95 -11.10
N GLY A 176 -0.95 -28.05 -10.98
CA GLY A 176 -2.41 -28.10 -10.89
C GLY A 176 -3.11 -28.73 -12.09
N PRO A 177 -4.45 -28.66 -12.14
CA PRO A 177 -5.24 -29.27 -13.20
C PRO A 177 -4.88 -28.73 -14.58
N CYS A 178 -4.80 -29.61 -15.56
CA CYS A 178 -4.46 -29.26 -16.93
C CYS A 178 -4.99 -30.31 -17.93
N GLY A 179 -5.00 -29.95 -19.22
CA GLY A 179 -5.38 -30.87 -20.27
C GLY A 179 -5.48 -30.21 -21.64
N PRO A 180 -5.69 -31.02 -22.70
CA PRO A 180 -5.92 -30.50 -24.05
C PRO A 180 -7.19 -29.66 -24.09
N CYS A 181 -7.22 -28.68 -24.97
CA CYS A 181 -8.38 -27.83 -25.14
C CYS A 181 -8.78 -27.68 -26.61
N THR A 182 -10.00 -27.25 -26.83
CA THR A 182 -10.51 -26.83 -28.12
C THR A 182 -11.02 -25.41 -28.02
N GLU A 183 -10.58 -24.56 -28.91
CA GLU A 183 -10.95 -23.14 -28.91
C GLU A 183 -11.85 -22.86 -30.10
N ILE A 184 -12.81 -21.97 -29.91
CA ILE A 184 -13.71 -21.48 -30.93
C ILE A 184 -13.34 -20.06 -31.28
N PHE A 185 -13.08 -19.79 -32.56
CA PHE A 185 -12.71 -18.49 -33.09
C PHE A 185 -13.84 -17.89 -33.93
N TYR A 186 -13.94 -16.60 -33.97
CA TYR A 186 -14.83 -15.87 -34.84
C TYR A 186 -14.04 -15.08 -35.88
N ASP A 187 -14.37 -15.24 -37.17
CA ASP A 187 -13.79 -14.47 -38.29
C ASP A 187 -14.53 -13.15 -38.45
N HIS A 188 -13.92 -12.04 -38.09
CA HIS A 188 -14.45 -10.70 -38.26
C HIS A 188 -14.50 -10.22 -39.70
N GLY A 189 -13.83 -10.94 -40.63
CA GLY A 189 -13.85 -10.68 -42.08
C GLY A 189 -12.50 -10.15 -42.60
N ASP A 190 -12.36 -10.20 -43.92
CA ASP A 190 -11.11 -9.92 -44.63
C ASP A 190 -10.69 -8.43 -44.61
N HIS A 191 -11.56 -7.54 -44.17
CA HIS A 191 -11.24 -6.13 -43.94
C HIS A 191 -10.42 -5.88 -42.65
N ILE A 192 -10.31 -6.91 -41.78
CA ILE A 192 -9.46 -6.89 -40.57
C ILE A 192 -8.20 -7.71 -40.88
N TRP A 193 -7.05 -7.15 -40.53
CA TRP A 193 -5.78 -7.84 -40.66
C TRP A 193 -5.65 -8.99 -39.67
N GLY A 194 -5.14 -10.13 -40.13
CA GLY A 194 -4.85 -11.32 -39.33
C GLY A 194 -5.05 -12.61 -40.06
N GLY A 195 -4.35 -13.66 -39.63
CA GLY A 195 -4.40 -15.02 -40.18
C GLY A 195 -5.19 -15.97 -39.29
N ARG A 196 -5.45 -17.17 -39.82
CA ARG A 196 -6.03 -18.27 -39.05
C ARG A 196 -5.06 -18.73 -37.95
N PRO A 197 -5.55 -19.30 -36.83
CA PRO A 197 -4.71 -19.96 -35.84
C PRO A 197 -3.72 -20.92 -36.48
N GLY A 198 -2.47 -20.96 -35.99
CA GLY A 198 -1.38 -21.76 -36.56
C GLY A 198 -0.70 -21.14 -37.77
N THR A 199 -1.04 -19.92 -38.18
CA THR A 199 -0.36 -19.18 -39.26
C THR A 199 0.52 -18.06 -38.71
N PRO A 200 1.53 -17.56 -39.46
CA PRO A 200 2.40 -16.46 -38.99
C PRO A 200 1.67 -15.15 -38.64
N GLU A 201 0.46 -14.94 -39.13
CA GLU A 201 -0.36 -13.75 -38.89
C GLU A 201 -1.48 -14.01 -37.87
N GLU A 202 -1.41 -15.07 -37.09
CA GLU A 202 -2.42 -15.41 -36.06
C GLU A 202 -2.60 -14.37 -34.97
N ASP A 203 -1.57 -13.56 -34.68
CA ASP A 203 -1.62 -12.47 -33.71
C ASP A 203 -2.54 -11.30 -34.13
N GLY A 204 -3.02 -11.30 -35.39
CA GLY A 204 -3.93 -10.28 -35.90
C GLY A 204 -5.33 -10.35 -35.31
N ASP A 205 -6.09 -9.28 -35.49
CA ASP A 205 -7.42 -9.10 -34.88
C ASP A 205 -8.58 -9.66 -35.78
N ARG A 206 -8.30 -10.40 -36.86
CA ARG A 206 -9.34 -10.97 -37.73
C ARG A 206 -10.00 -12.18 -37.09
N PHE A 207 -9.20 -13.16 -36.68
CA PHE A 207 -9.68 -14.37 -36.00
C PHE A 207 -9.50 -14.23 -34.52
N ILE A 208 -10.59 -13.95 -33.79
CA ILE A 208 -10.58 -13.77 -32.36
C ILE A 208 -11.10 -15.03 -31.67
N GLU A 209 -10.31 -15.60 -30.77
CA GLU A 209 -10.76 -16.64 -29.84
C GLU A 209 -11.89 -16.09 -28.98
N ILE A 210 -13.05 -16.73 -29.02
CA ILE A 210 -14.23 -16.35 -28.27
C ILE A 210 -14.53 -17.29 -27.11
N TRP A 211 -14.16 -18.58 -27.23
CA TRP A 211 -14.44 -19.57 -26.23
C TRP A 211 -13.38 -20.67 -26.18
N ASN A 212 -12.80 -20.92 -25.01
CA ASN A 212 -11.90 -22.04 -24.78
C ASN A 212 -12.63 -23.12 -23.98
N ASN A 213 -12.60 -24.39 -24.48
CA ASN A 213 -13.15 -25.57 -23.81
C ASN A 213 -12.01 -26.50 -23.43
N VAL A 214 -11.70 -26.58 -22.14
CA VAL A 214 -10.58 -27.36 -21.61
C VAL A 214 -11.07 -28.71 -21.10
N PHE A 215 -10.39 -29.76 -21.53
CA PHE A 215 -10.63 -31.15 -21.13
C PHE A 215 -9.63 -31.52 -20.05
N MET A 216 -9.97 -31.25 -18.82
CA MET A 216 -9.11 -31.49 -17.65
C MET A 216 -8.93 -33.01 -17.45
N GLN A 217 -7.72 -33.48 -17.67
CA GLN A 217 -7.36 -34.90 -17.59
C GLN A 217 -6.25 -35.16 -16.57
N PHE A 218 -5.39 -34.17 -16.33
CA PHE A 218 -4.17 -34.34 -15.55
C PHE A 218 -4.06 -33.29 -14.43
N ASN A 219 -3.31 -33.67 -13.40
CA ASN A 219 -2.79 -32.78 -12.35
C ASN A 219 -1.25 -32.74 -12.52
N ARG A 220 -0.73 -31.58 -12.93
CA ARG A 220 0.71 -31.39 -13.10
C ARG A 220 1.38 -31.14 -11.76
N GLN A 221 2.40 -31.96 -11.45
CA GLN A 221 3.19 -31.84 -10.23
C GLN A 221 4.36 -30.85 -10.42
N ALA A 222 4.99 -30.45 -9.31
CA ALA A 222 6.12 -29.51 -9.33
C ALA A 222 7.34 -29.97 -10.11
N ASP A 223 7.54 -31.29 -10.24
CA ASP A 223 8.59 -31.92 -11.05
C ASP A 223 8.23 -32.07 -12.53
N GLY A 224 7.02 -31.61 -12.91
CA GLY A 224 6.48 -31.69 -14.27
C GLY A 224 5.75 -33.01 -14.58
N THR A 225 5.64 -33.95 -13.64
CA THR A 225 4.88 -35.19 -13.81
C THR A 225 3.40 -34.90 -13.99
N MET A 226 2.76 -35.62 -14.94
CA MET A 226 1.34 -35.51 -15.24
C MET A 226 0.59 -36.69 -14.63
N GLU A 227 -0.04 -36.48 -13.49
CA GLU A 227 -0.88 -37.47 -12.84
C GLU A 227 -2.33 -37.38 -13.35
N PRO A 228 -3.02 -38.50 -13.63
CA PRO A 228 -4.44 -38.45 -14.00
C PRO A 228 -5.27 -37.81 -12.88
N LEU A 229 -6.23 -36.97 -13.24
CA LEU A 229 -7.24 -36.49 -12.29
C LEU A 229 -8.16 -37.64 -11.85
N PRO A 230 -8.77 -37.56 -10.67
CA PRO A 230 -9.70 -38.58 -10.18
C PRO A 230 -10.83 -38.90 -11.16
N LYS A 231 -11.27 -37.87 -11.92
CA LYS A 231 -12.24 -37.99 -12.99
C LYS A 231 -11.93 -36.98 -14.09
N PRO A 232 -12.06 -37.36 -15.39
CA PRO A 232 -12.03 -36.40 -16.48
C PRO A 232 -13.11 -35.36 -16.31
N SER A 233 -12.74 -34.11 -16.44
CA SER A 233 -13.56 -32.94 -16.08
C SER A 233 -13.53 -31.91 -17.21
N VAL A 234 -14.49 -30.99 -17.22
CA VAL A 234 -14.57 -29.91 -18.20
C VAL A 234 -14.50 -28.56 -17.49
N ASP A 235 -13.62 -27.71 -17.99
CA ASP A 235 -13.55 -26.29 -17.70
C ASP A 235 -13.70 -25.50 -18.99
N THR A 236 -14.54 -24.47 -18.98
CA THR A 236 -14.67 -23.59 -20.13
C THR A 236 -14.59 -22.13 -19.77
N GLY A 237 -14.10 -21.31 -20.70
CA GLY A 237 -14.01 -19.87 -20.50
C GLY A 237 -14.32 -19.10 -21.78
N MET A 238 -15.36 -18.31 -21.75
CA MET A 238 -15.76 -17.38 -22.80
C MET A 238 -15.73 -15.94 -22.26
N GLY A 239 -14.88 -15.07 -22.81
CA GLY A 239 -14.83 -13.66 -22.43
C GLY A 239 -16.12 -12.94 -22.83
N ILE A 240 -16.85 -12.39 -21.84
CA ILE A 240 -18.13 -11.72 -22.14
C ILE A 240 -17.94 -10.51 -23.03
N GLU A 241 -16.83 -9.79 -22.88
CA GLU A 241 -16.51 -8.62 -23.71
C GLU A 241 -16.34 -9.00 -25.17
N ARG A 242 -15.68 -10.13 -25.45
CA ARG A 242 -15.44 -10.61 -26.83
C ARG A 242 -16.75 -11.03 -27.49
N ILE A 243 -17.56 -11.82 -26.82
CA ILE A 243 -18.85 -12.25 -27.39
C ILE A 243 -19.84 -11.07 -27.50
N SER A 244 -19.80 -10.10 -26.57
CA SER A 244 -20.60 -8.89 -26.66
C SER A 244 -20.25 -8.06 -27.89
N ALA A 245 -18.97 -7.92 -28.23
CA ALA A 245 -18.55 -7.21 -29.44
C ALA A 245 -19.19 -7.81 -30.70
N ILE A 246 -19.19 -9.13 -30.81
CA ILE A 246 -19.81 -9.84 -31.93
C ILE A 246 -21.32 -9.63 -31.96
N MET A 247 -22.00 -9.80 -30.82
CA MET A 247 -23.45 -9.66 -30.72
C MET A 247 -23.93 -8.22 -30.92
N GLN A 248 -23.10 -7.24 -30.65
CA GLN A 248 -23.36 -5.81 -30.87
C GLN A 248 -22.87 -5.32 -32.24
N GLY A 249 -22.24 -6.19 -33.04
CA GLY A 249 -21.80 -5.91 -34.41
C GLY A 249 -20.61 -4.96 -34.48
N VAL A 250 -19.74 -4.96 -33.47
CA VAL A 250 -18.52 -4.15 -33.39
C VAL A 250 -17.28 -5.06 -33.35
N HIS A 251 -16.12 -4.47 -33.62
CA HIS A 251 -14.88 -5.24 -33.68
C HIS A 251 -14.09 -5.13 -32.36
N SER A 252 -13.97 -3.93 -31.82
CA SER A 252 -13.26 -3.70 -30.58
C SER A 252 -14.15 -3.92 -29.35
N ASN A 253 -13.63 -4.58 -28.32
CA ASN A 253 -14.30 -4.68 -27.02
C ASN A 253 -14.62 -3.29 -26.42
N TYR A 254 -13.83 -2.25 -26.76
CA TYR A 254 -14.09 -0.88 -26.29
C TYR A 254 -15.31 -0.23 -26.95
N GLU A 255 -15.90 -0.85 -27.97
CA GLU A 255 -17.09 -0.36 -28.66
C GLU A 255 -18.39 -0.97 -28.14
N ILE A 256 -18.33 -1.93 -27.17
CA ILE A 256 -19.53 -2.52 -26.57
C ILE A 256 -20.21 -1.53 -25.60
N ASP A 257 -21.43 -1.82 -25.24
CA ASP A 257 -22.31 -1.00 -24.40
C ASP A 257 -21.65 -0.56 -23.10
N ILE A 258 -21.01 -1.48 -22.35
CA ILE A 258 -20.32 -1.18 -21.09
C ILE A 258 -19.22 -0.14 -21.31
N PHE A 259 -18.31 -0.38 -22.26
CA PHE A 259 -17.18 0.51 -22.48
C PHE A 259 -17.61 1.83 -23.09
N GLN A 260 -18.59 1.85 -24.01
CA GLN A 260 -19.08 3.10 -24.59
C GLN A 260 -19.76 3.99 -23.55
N THR A 261 -20.47 3.42 -22.59
CA THR A 261 -21.03 4.16 -21.46
C THR A 261 -19.91 4.74 -20.60
N LEU A 262 -18.95 3.92 -20.17
CA LEU A 262 -17.85 4.37 -19.32
C LEU A 262 -16.95 5.40 -20.01
N ILE A 263 -16.67 5.26 -21.30
CA ILE A 263 -15.90 6.23 -22.09
C ILE A 263 -16.61 7.58 -22.14
N LYS A 264 -17.94 7.59 -22.37
CA LYS A 264 -18.74 8.83 -22.38
C LYS A 264 -18.76 9.51 -21.01
N GLU A 265 -18.97 8.74 -19.95
CA GLU A 265 -18.95 9.27 -18.58
C GLU A 265 -17.57 9.79 -18.20
N ALA A 266 -16.49 9.07 -18.53
CA ALA A 266 -15.13 9.54 -18.30
C ALA A 266 -14.84 10.83 -19.07
N ALA A 267 -15.22 10.92 -20.34
CA ALA A 267 -15.07 12.10 -21.16
C ALA A 267 -15.83 13.30 -20.57
N ALA A 268 -17.07 13.09 -20.12
CA ALA A 268 -17.90 14.13 -19.51
C ALA A 268 -17.29 14.65 -18.20
N VAL A 269 -16.83 13.75 -17.32
CA VAL A 269 -16.25 14.13 -16.03
C VAL A 269 -14.89 14.83 -16.19
N ILE A 270 -14.09 14.42 -17.18
CA ILE A 270 -12.78 15.03 -17.49
C ILE A 270 -12.96 16.36 -18.26
N GLY A 271 -14.02 16.49 -19.06
CA GLY A 271 -14.24 17.61 -19.97
C GLY A 271 -13.47 17.45 -21.29
N HIS A 272 -13.48 16.24 -21.87
CA HIS A 272 -12.78 15.89 -23.10
C HIS A 272 -13.77 15.46 -24.18
N ASP A 273 -13.65 15.99 -25.41
CA ASP A 273 -14.64 15.80 -26.46
C ASP A 273 -14.34 14.60 -27.40
N ASP A 274 -13.06 14.20 -27.54
CA ASP A 274 -12.65 13.09 -28.42
C ASP A 274 -12.84 11.72 -27.75
N LEU A 275 -14.00 11.09 -27.99
CA LEU A 275 -14.34 9.77 -27.48
C LEU A 275 -13.46 8.62 -28.05
N GLY A 276 -12.76 8.87 -29.15
CA GLY A 276 -11.83 7.89 -29.76
C GLY A 276 -10.48 7.82 -29.06
N ASN A 277 -10.21 8.71 -28.13
CA ASN A 277 -8.91 8.81 -27.48
C ASN A 277 -8.56 7.57 -26.65
N GLN A 278 -7.37 7.06 -26.85
CA GLN A 278 -6.83 5.87 -26.18
C GLN A 278 -6.82 5.97 -24.65
N SER A 279 -6.54 7.16 -24.11
CA SER A 279 -6.52 7.41 -22.67
C SER A 279 -7.89 7.22 -22.03
N LEU A 280 -9.00 7.50 -22.73
CA LEU A 280 -10.35 7.20 -22.25
C LEU A 280 -10.61 5.69 -22.14
N ARG A 281 -10.07 4.89 -23.07
CA ARG A 281 -10.17 3.42 -23.02
C ARG A 281 -9.45 2.88 -21.79
N VAL A 282 -8.27 3.41 -21.49
CA VAL A 282 -7.51 3.05 -20.27
C VAL A 282 -8.30 3.39 -19.02
N VAL A 283 -8.86 4.59 -18.92
CA VAL A 283 -9.68 5.02 -17.77
C VAL A 283 -10.91 4.12 -17.61
N ALA A 284 -11.61 3.81 -18.70
CA ALA A 284 -12.80 2.95 -18.70
C ALA A 284 -12.50 1.50 -18.28
N ASP A 285 -11.36 0.94 -18.71
CA ASP A 285 -10.91 -0.37 -18.26
C ASP A 285 -10.56 -0.37 -16.78
N HIS A 286 -9.76 0.61 -16.37
CA HIS A 286 -9.18 0.64 -15.03
C HIS A 286 -10.21 0.91 -13.93
N ILE A 287 -11.29 1.64 -14.21
CA ILE A 287 -12.35 1.81 -13.21
C ILE A 287 -13.02 0.48 -12.86
N ARG A 288 -13.17 -0.44 -13.84
CA ARG A 288 -13.73 -1.77 -13.61
C ARG A 288 -12.86 -2.57 -12.64
N SER A 289 -11.57 -2.70 -12.93
CA SER A 289 -10.64 -3.44 -12.07
C SER A 289 -10.51 -2.82 -10.68
N CYS A 290 -10.33 -1.51 -10.59
CA CYS A 290 -10.14 -0.82 -9.31
C CYS A 290 -11.38 -0.92 -8.42
N ALA A 291 -12.58 -0.66 -8.97
CA ALA A 291 -13.79 -0.67 -8.17
C ALA A 291 -14.12 -2.06 -7.62
N PHE A 292 -14.02 -3.11 -8.45
CA PHE A 292 -14.30 -4.48 -7.98
C PHE A 292 -13.22 -5.02 -7.06
N LEU A 293 -11.94 -4.68 -7.26
CA LEU A 293 -10.89 -5.06 -6.30
C LEU A 293 -11.12 -4.43 -4.93
N ILE A 294 -11.51 -3.16 -4.88
CA ILE A 294 -11.82 -2.48 -3.62
C ILE A 294 -13.06 -3.08 -2.97
N ALA A 295 -14.11 -3.36 -3.74
CA ALA A 295 -15.33 -4.02 -3.24
C ALA A 295 -15.02 -5.40 -2.65
N ASP A 296 -14.05 -6.13 -3.21
CA ASP A 296 -13.55 -7.41 -2.69
C ASP A 296 -12.49 -7.26 -1.58
N GLY A 297 -12.33 -6.06 -1.01
CA GLY A 297 -11.51 -5.80 0.18
C GLY A 297 -10.05 -5.47 -0.08
N VAL A 298 -9.62 -5.29 -1.33
CA VAL A 298 -8.25 -4.87 -1.64
C VAL A 298 -8.11 -3.36 -1.41
N MET A 299 -7.18 -2.96 -0.55
CA MET A 299 -6.89 -1.55 -0.30
C MET A 299 -5.54 -1.16 -0.94
N PRO A 300 -5.42 0.08 -1.46
CA PRO A 300 -4.15 0.57 -1.99
C PRO A 300 -3.03 0.50 -0.95
N SER A 301 -1.92 -0.16 -1.29
CA SER A 301 -0.76 -0.30 -0.39
C SER A 301 0.55 -0.27 -1.18
N ASN A 302 1.69 -0.43 -0.48
CA ASN A 302 3.01 -0.43 -1.11
C ASN A 302 3.47 -1.84 -1.53
N GLU A 303 2.74 -2.89 -1.18
CA GLU A 303 3.13 -4.27 -1.42
C GLU A 303 1.94 -5.13 -1.86
N GLY A 304 2.23 -6.26 -2.48
CA GLY A 304 1.26 -7.29 -2.84
C GLY A 304 0.11 -6.80 -3.72
N ARG A 305 -1.10 -7.27 -3.43
CA ARG A 305 -2.33 -6.94 -4.17
C ARG A 305 -2.65 -5.45 -4.16
N GLY A 306 -2.46 -4.80 -3.01
CA GLY A 306 -2.71 -3.37 -2.85
C GLY A 306 -1.76 -2.49 -3.67
N TYR A 307 -0.52 -2.93 -3.89
CA TYR A 307 0.41 -2.25 -4.79
C TYR A 307 -0.07 -2.32 -6.25
N VAL A 308 -0.54 -3.48 -6.70
CA VAL A 308 -1.08 -3.62 -8.05
C VAL A 308 -2.31 -2.72 -8.24
N LEU A 309 -3.24 -2.72 -7.29
CA LEU A 309 -4.39 -1.82 -7.31
C LEU A 309 -3.97 -0.35 -7.39
N ARG A 310 -3.04 0.08 -6.53
CA ARG A 310 -2.49 1.45 -6.53
C ARG A 310 -1.89 1.83 -7.88
N ARG A 311 -1.15 0.92 -8.49
CA ARG A 311 -0.54 1.09 -9.81
C ARG A 311 -1.59 1.35 -10.88
N ILE A 312 -2.69 0.58 -10.89
CA ILE A 312 -3.79 0.74 -11.84
C ILE A 312 -4.50 2.09 -11.63
N ILE A 313 -4.80 2.46 -10.38
CA ILE A 313 -5.39 3.77 -10.05
C ILE A 313 -4.51 4.91 -10.57
N ARG A 314 -3.22 4.90 -10.26
CA ARG A 314 -2.28 5.96 -10.67
C ARG A 314 -2.12 6.05 -12.19
N ARG A 315 -2.17 4.91 -12.88
CA ARG A 315 -2.17 4.88 -14.33
C ARG A 315 -3.43 5.55 -14.91
N ALA A 316 -4.60 5.25 -14.37
CA ALA A 316 -5.85 5.91 -14.77
C ALA A 316 -5.83 7.42 -14.51
N VAL A 317 -5.36 7.85 -13.33
CA VAL A 317 -5.24 9.26 -12.95
C VAL A 317 -4.28 10.01 -13.89
N ARG A 318 -3.15 9.42 -14.22
CA ARG A 318 -2.22 10.00 -15.20
C ARG A 318 -2.85 10.15 -16.58
N HIS A 319 -3.59 9.15 -17.06
CA HIS A 319 -4.29 9.24 -18.35
C HIS A 319 -5.37 10.31 -18.34
N GLY A 320 -6.11 10.47 -17.25
CA GLY A 320 -7.07 11.56 -17.07
C GLY A 320 -6.39 12.94 -17.05
N ASN A 321 -5.27 13.07 -16.37
CA ASN A 321 -4.46 14.31 -16.38
C ASN A 321 -3.99 14.66 -17.79
N LYS A 322 -3.51 13.67 -18.56
CA LYS A 322 -3.14 13.83 -19.98
C LYS A 322 -4.29 14.35 -20.84
N LEU A 323 -5.54 13.98 -20.50
CA LEU A 323 -6.76 14.46 -21.18
C LEU A 323 -7.24 15.83 -20.67
N GLY A 324 -6.60 16.39 -19.64
CA GLY A 324 -6.89 17.71 -19.10
C GLY A 324 -7.78 17.72 -17.85
N ALA A 325 -7.94 16.59 -17.17
CA ALA A 325 -8.67 16.52 -15.91
C ALA A 325 -8.11 17.50 -14.88
N LYS A 326 -8.99 18.24 -14.23
CA LYS A 326 -8.67 19.18 -13.15
C LYS A 326 -9.15 18.63 -11.81
N GLY A 327 -8.22 18.12 -11.01
CA GLY A 327 -8.54 17.48 -9.73
C GLY A 327 -9.07 16.06 -9.87
N ALA A 328 -9.59 15.52 -8.76
CA ALA A 328 -10.07 14.15 -8.69
C ALA A 328 -11.32 13.93 -9.54
N PHE A 329 -11.30 12.93 -10.39
CA PHE A 329 -12.37 12.61 -11.35
C PHE A 329 -12.73 11.12 -11.36
N PHE A 330 -11.74 10.25 -11.13
CA PHE A 330 -11.84 8.82 -11.39
C PHE A 330 -12.86 8.13 -10.48
N TYR A 331 -12.93 8.52 -9.21
CA TYR A 331 -13.91 8.02 -8.26
C TYR A 331 -15.36 8.24 -8.69
N LYS A 332 -15.65 9.30 -9.49
CA LYS A 332 -17.00 9.61 -9.98
C LYS A 332 -17.55 8.59 -10.98
N LEU A 333 -16.68 7.73 -11.50
CA LEU A 333 -17.07 6.70 -12.45
C LEU A 333 -17.63 5.43 -11.79
N VAL A 334 -17.56 5.31 -10.47
CA VAL A 334 -18.05 4.14 -9.73
C VAL A 334 -19.56 3.98 -9.86
N GLY A 335 -20.32 5.05 -9.69
CA GLY A 335 -21.77 5.03 -9.87
C GLY A 335 -22.20 4.57 -11.27
N PRO A 336 -21.76 5.22 -12.35
CA PRO A 336 -22.02 4.79 -13.72
C PRO A 336 -21.59 3.33 -14.00
N LEU A 337 -20.45 2.90 -13.45
CA LEU A 337 -20.01 1.51 -13.57
C LEU A 337 -21.00 0.54 -12.90
N ALA A 338 -21.39 0.81 -11.67
CA ALA A 338 -22.34 -0.04 -10.94
C ALA A 338 -23.67 -0.21 -11.68
N GLU A 339 -24.16 0.86 -12.34
CA GLU A 339 -25.38 0.81 -13.12
C GLU A 339 -25.23 -0.01 -14.41
N ILE A 340 -24.18 0.24 -15.20
CA ILE A 340 -24.02 -0.43 -16.50
C ILE A 340 -23.65 -1.92 -16.38
N MET A 341 -23.06 -2.33 -15.27
CA MET A 341 -22.73 -3.74 -15.02
C MET A 341 -23.98 -4.61 -14.74
N GLY A 342 -25.16 -4.00 -14.55
CA GLY A 342 -26.41 -4.72 -14.35
C GLY A 342 -26.35 -5.67 -13.16
N THR A 343 -26.69 -6.95 -13.37
CA THR A 343 -26.67 -7.95 -12.30
C THR A 343 -25.30 -8.17 -11.67
N ALA A 344 -24.21 -8.00 -12.43
CA ALA A 344 -22.85 -8.08 -11.89
C ALA A 344 -22.44 -6.85 -11.08
N GLY A 345 -23.20 -5.75 -11.13
CA GLY A 345 -22.95 -4.52 -10.38
C GLY A 345 -23.61 -4.43 -9.01
N GLU A 346 -24.46 -5.39 -8.64
CA GLU A 346 -25.27 -5.33 -7.41
C GLU A 346 -24.41 -5.23 -6.14
N GLU A 347 -23.31 -5.97 -6.05
CA GLU A 347 -22.39 -5.92 -4.90
C GLU A 347 -21.64 -4.58 -4.86
N LEU A 348 -21.26 -4.06 -6.02
CA LEU A 348 -20.61 -2.76 -6.12
C LEU A 348 -21.55 -1.62 -5.69
N LYS A 349 -22.85 -1.70 -6.00
CA LYS A 349 -23.86 -0.73 -5.55
C LYS A 349 -23.94 -0.64 -4.04
N LYS A 350 -23.89 -1.78 -3.35
CA LYS A 350 -23.93 -1.82 -1.87
C LYS A 350 -22.73 -1.13 -1.23
N GLN A 351 -21.58 -1.16 -1.90
CA GLN A 351 -20.32 -0.66 -1.38
C GLN A 351 -19.86 0.65 -2.06
N GLN A 352 -20.70 1.26 -2.89
CA GLN A 352 -20.33 2.39 -3.76
C GLN A 352 -19.65 3.52 -2.99
N GLU A 353 -20.22 4.00 -1.90
CA GLU A 353 -19.68 5.12 -1.11
C GLU A 353 -18.27 4.81 -0.58
N MET A 354 -18.03 3.59 -0.12
CA MET A 354 -16.71 3.18 0.36
C MET A 354 -15.70 3.12 -0.79
N VAL A 355 -16.08 2.56 -1.94
CA VAL A 355 -15.22 2.46 -3.12
C VAL A 355 -14.87 3.86 -3.65
N GLU A 356 -15.84 4.76 -3.77
CA GLU A 356 -15.63 6.15 -4.16
C GLU A 356 -14.67 6.88 -3.21
N LYS A 357 -14.84 6.68 -1.90
CA LYS A 357 -13.97 7.28 -0.88
C LYS A 357 -12.53 6.80 -1.02
N VAL A 358 -12.32 5.49 -1.17
CA VAL A 358 -10.98 4.89 -1.34
C VAL A 358 -10.28 5.45 -2.58
N LEU A 359 -10.97 5.43 -3.72
CA LEU A 359 -10.43 5.94 -4.97
C LEU A 359 -10.10 7.43 -4.86
N LYS A 360 -11.01 8.23 -4.31
CA LYS A 360 -10.81 9.67 -4.16
C LYS A 360 -9.58 10.01 -3.32
N ILE A 361 -9.37 9.29 -2.20
CA ILE A 361 -8.22 9.51 -1.32
C ILE A 361 -6.90 9.19 -2.06
N GLU A 362 -6.82 8.05 -2.75
CA GLU A 362 -5.60 7.67 -3.49
C GLU A 362 -5.35 8.62 -4.67
N GLU A 363 -6.41 9.05 -5.34
CA GLU A 363 -6.36 10.03 -6.44
C GLU A 363 -5.87 11.40 -5.97
N ASP A 364 -6.42 11.92 -4.86
CA ASP A 364 -6.01 13.19 -4.25
C ASP A 364 -4.55 13.12 -3.76
N ASN A 365 -4.15 12.00 -3.18
CA ASN A 365 -2.76 11.80 -2.71
C ASN A 365 -1.77 11.77 -3.87
N PHE A 366 -2.08 11.06 -4.93
CA PHE A 366 -1.22 11.00 -6.12
C PHE A 366 -1.21 12.34 -6.88
N GLY A 367 -2.36 13.02 -6.98
CA GLY A 367 -2.49 14.32 -7.64
C GLY A 367 -1.56 15.39 -7.06
N ARG A 368 -1.28 15.36 -5.75
CA ARG A 368 -0.35 16.30 -5.10
C ARG A 368 1.10 16.17 -5.59
N THR A 369 1.50 14.99 -6.03
CA THR A 369 2.87 14.71 -6.47
C THR A 369 3.00 14.53 -7.97
N LEU A 370 1.87 14.32 -8.68
CA LEU A 370 1.83 13.99 -10.10
C LEU A 370 2.52 15.06 -10.97
N ASP A 371 2.14 16.31 -10.84
CA ASP A 371 2.68 17.40 -11.67
C ASP A 371 4.19 17.55 -11.46
N ARG A 372 4.66 17.47 -10.22
CA ARG A 372 6.07 17.57 -9.89
C ARG A 372 6.86 16.37 -10.38
N GLY A 373 6.32 15.16 -10.22
CA GLY A 373 6.94 13.93 -10.71
C GLY A 373 7.04 13.92 -12.22
N MET A 374 5.99 14.36 -12.93
CA MET A 374 5.99 14.50 -14.39
C MET A 374 7.01 15.53 -14.88
N ALA A 375 7.18 16.65 -14.17
CA ALA A 375 8.17 17.66 -14.52
C ALA A 375 9.61 17.12 -14.36
N ILE A 376 9.89 16.38 -13.27
CA ILE A 376 11.19 15.76 -13.04
C ILE A 376 11.49 14.68 -14.09
N LEU A 377 10.49 13.85 -14.42
CA LEU A 377 10.64 12.83 -15.46
C LEU A 377 10.90 13.47 -16.84
N ALA A 378 10.17 14.53 -17.17
CA ALA A 378 10.36 15.26 -18.40
C ALA A 378 11.78 15.84 -18.50
N GLU A 379 12.25 16.52 -17.45
CA GLU A 379 13.61 17.06 -17.36
C GLU A 379 14.69 15.97 -17.48
N ALA A 380 14.49 14.82 -16.80
CA ALA A 380 15.40 13.69 -16.88
C ALA A 380 15.48 13.11 -18.29
N LEU A 381 14.34 12.96 -18.98
CA LEU A 381 14.30 12.47 -20.36
C LEU A 381 14.86 13.49 -21.38
N ASP A 382 14.63 14.78 -21.17
CA ASP A 382 15.13 15.85 -22.04
C ASP A 382 16.65 16.01 -21.97
N ASN A 383 17.27 15.69 -20.83
CA ASN A 383 18.70 15.75 -20.58
C ASN A 383 19.42 14.40 -20.72
N LEU A 384 18.72 13.35 -21.17
CA LEU A 384 19.26 12.00 -21.22
C LEU A 384 20.24 11.80 -22.38
N ASP A 385 21.50 11.47 -22.06
CA ASP A 385 22.45 10.99 -23.03
C ASP A 385 22.24 9.50 -23.33
N GLY A 386 21.42 9.19 -24.34
CA GLY A 386 21.08 7.82 -24.70
C GLY A 386 19.57 7.56 -24.79
N LYS A 387 19.15 6.31 -24.59
CA LYS A 387 17.73 5.91 -24.69
C LYS A 387 17.20 5.19 -23.44
N VAL A 388 18.02 5.02 -22.41
CA VAL A 388 17.67 4.29 -21.20
C VAL A 388 17.79 5.21 -19.99
N LEU A 389 16.69 5.48 -19.32
CA LEU A 389 16.65 6.24 -18.06
C LEU A 389 17.22 5.38 -16.94
N ASP A 390 18.16 5.91 -16.17
CA ASP A 390 18.84 5.18 -15.09
C ASP A 390 17.90 4.75 -13.96
N GLY A 391 18.22 3.58 -13.35
CA GLY A 391 17.41 2.97 -12.31
C GLY A 391 17.31 3.78 -11.03
N GLU A 392 18.31 4.61 -10.71
CA GLU A 392 18.31 5.48 -9.53
C GLU A 392 17.29 6.62 -9.68
N THR A 393 17.19 7.21 -10.86
CA THR A 393 16.15 8.21 -11.19
C THR A 393 14.76 7.58 -11.16
N VAL A 394 14.58 6.36 -11.70
CA VAL A 394 13.31 5.62 -11.64
C VAL A 394 12.94 5.33 -10.18
N PHE A 395 13.91 4.91 -9.37
CA PHE A 395 13.70 4.66 -7.93
C PHE A 395 13.31 5.93 -7.17
N LYS A 396 13.95 7.06 -7.46
CA LYS A 396 13.59 8.36 -6.85
C LYS A 396 12.18 8.79 -7.20
N LEU A 397 11.74 8.58 -8.43
CA LEU A 397 10.36 8.83 -8.85
C LEU A 397 9.37 7.93 -8.11
N TYR A 398 9.73 6.66 -7.90
CA TYR A 398 8.92 5.70 -7.15
C TYR A 398 8.84 6.06 -5.66
N ASP A 399 9.98 6.21 -5.00
CA ASP A 399 10.08 6.37 -3.55
C ASP A 399 9.56 7.73 -3.06
N THR A 400 9.93 8.81 -3.75
CA THR A 400 9.63 10.18 -3.31
C THR A 400 8.33 10.73 -3.88
N TYR A 401 8.01 10.40 -5.13
CA TYR A 401 6.86 10.98 -5.85
C TYR A 401 5.73 9.97 -6.08
N GLY A 402 5.94 8.72 -5.70
CA GLY A 402 4.95 7.68 -5.83
C GLY A 402 4.63 7.28 -7.27
N PHE A 403 5.59 7.44 -8.19
CA PHE A 403 5.48 6.97 -9.57
C PHE A 403 5.87 5.50 -9.64
N PRO A 404 4.95 4.57 -9.89
CA PRO A 404 5.32 3.19 -10.17
C PRO A 404 6.30 3.12 -11.35
N ALA A 405 7.24 2.16 -11.31
CA ALA A 405 8.28 2.04 -12.35
C ALA A 405 7.70 1.79 -13.75
N ASP A 406 6.62 1.01 -13.84
CA ASP A 406 5.89 0.78 -15.09
C ASP A 406 5.20 2.05 -15.62
N LEU A 407 4.68 2.92 -14.75
CA LEU A 407 4.15 4.23 -15.16
C LEU A 407 5.27 5.13 -15.71
N THR A 408 6.44 5.10 -15.07
CA THR A 408 7.63 5.80 -15.56
C THR A 408 8.04 5.25 -16.93
N ASN A 409 8.02 3.92 -17.10
CA ASN A 409 8.32 3.25 -18.37
C ASN A 409 7.30 3.60 -19.46
N ASP A 410 6.00 3.65 -19.14
CA ASP A 410 4.97 4.07 -20.09
C ASP A 410 5.23 5.47 -20.64
N VAL A 411 5.55 6.42 -19.76
CA VAL A 411 5.88 7.80 -20.14
C VAL A 411 7.18 7.86 -20.96
N ALA A 412 8.19 7.09 -20.57
CA ALA A 412 9.45 7.01 -21.30
C ALA A 412 9.24 6.44 -22.71
N ARG A 413 8.49 5.34 -22.85
CA ARG A 413 8.16 4.72 -24.15
C ARG A 413 7.39 5.65 -25.09
N GLU A 414 6.46 6.45 -24.58
CA GLU A 414 5.73 7.46 -25.37
C GLU A 414 6.68 8.46 -26.02
N ARG A 415 7.85 8.67 -25.46
CA ARG A 415 8.92 9.56 -25.98
C ARG A 415 10.06 8.81 -26.70
N GLY A 416 9.97 7.49 -26.84
CA GLY A 416 10.98 6.65 -27.50
C GLY A 416 12.16 6.26 -26.63
N PHE A 417 12.01 6.30 -25.32
CA PHE A 417 12.99 5.88 -24.31
C PHE A 417 12.54 4.59 -23.61
N SER A 418 13.44 3.99 -22.83
CA SER A 418 13.16 2.87 -21.92
C SER A 418 13.73 3.18 -20.53
N ILE A 419 13.47 2.34 -19.54
CA ILE A 419 14.02 2.44 -18.19
C ILE A 419 15.00 1.30 -17.91
N ASP A 420 15.94 1.55 -17.00
CA ASP A 420 16.83 0.55 -16.43
C ASP A 420 16.12 -0.18 -15.26
N GLU A 421 15.48 -1.30 -15.59
CA GLU A 421 14.73 -2.10 -14.61
C GLU A 421 15.66 -2.82 -13.63
N GLU A 422 16.86 -3.23 -14.04
CA GLU A 422 17.84 -3.91 -13.17
C GLU A 422 18.35 -2.92 -12.11
N GLY A 423 18.80 -1.74 -12.50
CA GLY A 423 19.21 -0.69 -11.57
C GLY A 423 18.10 -0.22 -10.63
N PHE A 424 16.84 -0.21 -11.08
CA PHE A 424 15.69 0.05 -10.22
C PHE A 424 15.52 -1.03 -9.16
N ASN A 425 15.59 -2.32 -9.54
CA ASN A 425 15.47 -3.44 -8.63
C ASN A 425 16.60 -3.48 -7.60
N ASP A 426 17.82 -3.17 -7.99
CA ASP A 426 18.97 -3.05 -7.09
C ASP A 426 18.76 -1.94 -6.04
N ALA A 427 18.25 -0.78 -6.45
CA ALA A 427 17.93 0.31 -5.54
C ALA A 427 16.80 -0.05 -4.56
N MET A 428 15.79 -0.80 -5.03
CA MET A 428 14.70 -1.34 -4.20
C MET A 428 15.21 -2.33 -3.17
N GLU A 429 16.10 -3.26 -3.55
CA GLU A 429 16.67 -4.23 -2.61
C GLU A 429 17.58 -3.57 -1.58
N ALA A 430 18.36 -2.58 -1.99
CA ALA A 430 19.16 -1.76 -1.08
C ALA A 430 18.29 -0.99 -0.05
N GLN A 431 17.10 -0.53 -0.45
CA GLN A 431 16.14 0.08 0.48
C GLN A 431 15.57 -0.95 1.46
N ARG A 432 15.16 -2.13 0.96
CA ARG A 432 14.65 -3.23 1.80
C ARG A 432 15.70 -3.68 2.81
N GLN A 433 16.96 -3.80 2.39
CA GLN A 433 18.06 -4.17 3.28
C GLN A 433 18.27 -3.13 4.38
N ARG A 434 18.26 -1.82 4.03
CA ARG A 434 18.33 -0.74 5.03
C ARG A 434 17.16 -0.76 6.02
N ALA A 435 15.97 -1.10 5.54
CA ALA A 435 14.79 -1.24 6.40
C ALA A 435 14.91 -2.45 7.33
N ARG A 436 15.45 -3.59 6.85
CA ARG A 436 15.76 -4.77 7.67
C ARG A 436 16.84 -4.45 8.70
N ASP A 437 17.92 -3.79 8.30
CA ASP A 437 19.03 -3.42 9.19
C ASP A 437 18.57 -2.43 10.28
N ALA A 438 17.66 -1.54 9.96
CA ALA A 438 17.04 -0.61 10.93
C ALA A 438 16.03 -1.30 11.88
N GLY A 439 15.45 -2.45 11.46
CA GLY A 439 14.50 -3.24 12.23
C GLY A 439 15.13 -4.34 13.08
N GLN A 440 16.42 -4.65 12.89
CA GLN A 440 17.10 -5.71 13.62
C GLN A 440 17.56 -5.25 15.01
N PHE A 441 16.66 -5.32 15.99
CA PHE A 441 17.03 -5.67 17.34
C PHE A 441 16.46 -7.08 17.62
N GLY A 442 17.21 -8.10 17.22
CA GLY A 442 16.92 -9.52 17.48
C GLY A 442 17.56 -10.37 16.38
N VAL A 443 18.56 -11.13 16.74
CA VAL A 443 19.10 -12.20 15.90
C VAL A 443 18.00 -13.25 15.79
N ASP A 444 17.44 -13.43 14.58
CA ASP A 444 16.43 -14.47 14.31
C ASP A 444 17.14 -15.84 14.31
N TYR A 445 17.16 -16.51 15.49
CA TYR A 445 17.71 -17.86 15.66
C TYR A 445 16.82 -18.96 15.03
N ASN A 446 15.59 -18.60 14.61
CA ASN A 446 14.57 -19.59 14.22
C ASN A 446 14.88 -20.38 12.95
N ASP A 447 15.62 -19.82 12.00
CA ASP A 447 15.94 -20.52 10.73
C ASP A 447 17.21 -21.39 10.80
N ALA A 448 18.02 -21.25 11.85
CA ALA A 448 19.31 -21.92 11.95
C ALA A 448 19.26 -23.22 12.76
N ILE A 449 18.30 -23.39 13.68
CA ILE A 449 18.24 -24.56 14.59
C ILE A 449 17.06 -25.45 14.15
N LYS A 450 17.38 -26.62 13.63
CA LYS A 450 16.38 -27.69 13.42
C LYS A 450 16.23 -28.50 14.70
N VAL A 451 15.08 -28.39 15.35
CA VAL A 451 14.73 -29.17 16.53
C VAL A 451 13.88 -30.36 16.09
N ASP A 452 14.39 -31.57 16.26
CA ASP A 452 13.67 -32.81 15.97
C ASP A 452 13.04 -33.35 17.28
N ALA A 453 12.06 -32.60 17.78
CA ALA A 453 11.29 -32.95 18.98
C ALA A 453 9.89 -32.32 18.90
N ASP A 454 8.93 -32.90 19.60
CA ASP A 454 7.59 -32.36 19.78
C ASP A 454 7.44 -31.92 21.24
N THR A 455 6.72 -30.80 21.46
CA THR A 455 6.39 -30.27 22.78
C THR A 455 4.88 -30.14 22.94
N GLU A 456 4.32 -30.75 24.00
CA GLU A 456 2.91 -30.56 24.36
C GLU A 456 2.74 -29.24 25.13
N PHE A 457 1.87 -28.35 24.64
CA PHE A 457 1.56 -27.09 25.32
C PHE A 457 0.39 -27.28 26.30
N CYS A 458 0.64 -27.12 27.59
CA CYS A 458 -0.35 -27.22 28.66
C CYS A 458 -0.69 -25.90 29.36
N GLY A 459 -0.23 -24.78 28.78
CA GLY A 459 -0.29 -23.46 29.43
C GLY A 459 -1.61 -22.72 29.35
N TYR A 460 -2.66 -23.31 28.74
CA TYR A 460 -4.01 -22.71 28.80
C TYR A 460 -4.61 -22.85 30.22
N ASP A 461 -4.33 -23.96 30.88
CA ASP A 461 -4.93 -24.30 32.19
C ASP A 461 -3.94 -24.22 33.36
N ALA A 462 -2.61 -24.15 33.07
CA ALA A 462 -1.58 -24.19 34.07
C ALA A 462 -0.47 -23.15 33.83
N THR A 463 0.05 -22.57 34.89
CA THR A 463 1.23 -21.70 34.89
C THR A 463 2.45 -22.39 35.46
N GLU A 464 2.32 -23.63 35.94
CA GLU A 464 3.40 -24.46 36.47
C GLU A 464 3.18 -25.93 36.08
N GLY A 465 4.25 -26.63 35.74
CA GLY A 465 4.22 -28.05 35.42
C GLY A 465 5.58 -28.70 35.54
N GLN A 466 5.58 -30.03 35.76
CA GLN A 466 6.82 -30.85 35.70
C GLN A 466 7.01 -31.34 34.27
N ALA A 467 8.23 -31.17 33.74
CA ALA A 467 8.59 -31.54 32.38
C ALA A 467 9.98 -32.19 32.33
N THR A 468 10.22 -32.93 31.24
CA THR A 468 11.50 -33.57 30.98
C THR A 468 12.23 -32.82 29.87
N VAL A 469 13.52 -32.58 30.07
CA VAL A 469 14.39 -31.98 29.06
C VAL A 469 14.62 -32.95 27.90
N VAL A 470 14.14 -32.62 26.69
CA VAL A 470 14.27 -33.48 25.50
C VAL A 470 15.43 -33.06 24.60
N ALA A 471 15.79 -31.79 24.61
CA ALA A 471 16.95 -31.28 23.88
C ALA A 471 17.53 -30.01 24.53
N LEU A 472 18.80 -29.80 24.32
CA LEU A 472 19.57 -28.64 24.78
C LEU A 472 20.39 -28.08 23.60
N TYR A 473 20.43 -26.77 23.47
CA TYR A 473 21.24 -26.09 22.45
C TYR A 473 22.03 -24.95 23.09
N ARG A 474 23.28 -24.79 22.65
CA ARG A 474 24.14 -23.68 23.04
C ARG A 474 24.81 -23.13 21.78
N GLU A 475 24.70 -21.81 21.57
CA GLU A 475 25.23 -21.14 20.37
C GLU A 475 24.76 -21.78 19.05
N GLY A 476 23.54 -22.34 19.05
CA GLY A 476 22.94 -22.98 17.87
C GLY A 476 23.29 -24.47 17.70
N GLU A 477 24.17 -25.03 18.50
CA GLU A 477 24.57 -26.44 18.44
C GLU A 477 23.93 -27.27 19.57
N ALA A 478 23.53 -28.51 19.23
CA ALA A 478 22.98 -29.43 20.20
C ALA A 478 24.06 -29.87 21.19
N VAL A 479 23.73 -29.91 22.49
CA VAL A 479 24.62 -30.30 23.57
C VAL A 479 23.91 -31.26 24.52
N ASP A 480 24.68 -32.15 25.22
CA ASP A 480 24.11 -33.09 26.19
C ASP A 480 23.88 -32.47 27.56
N ALA A 481 24.57 -31.38 27.87
CA ALA A 481 24.49 -30.71 29.16
C ALA A 481 24.88 -29.22 29.08
N ILE A 482 24.36 -28.43 30.01
CA ILE A 482 24.71 -27.02 30.24
C ILE A 482 25.05 -26.77 31.70
N ASN A 483 25.89 -25.78 31.99
CA ASN A 483 26.39 -25.48 33.35
C ASN A 483 26.03 -24.03 33.76
N ALA A 484 26.10 -23.77 35.05
CA ALA A 484 25.83 -22.45 35.59
C ALA A 484 26.64 -21.34 34.91
N GLY A 485 25.95 -20.24 34.53
CA GLY A 485 26.48 -19.09 33.82
C GLY A 485 26.33 -19.17 32.31
N GLU A 486 25.96 -20.31 31.73
CA GLU A 486 25.77 -20.48 30.30
C GLU A 486 24.38 -20.01 29.84
N ASP A 487 24.34 -19.34 28.68
CA ASP A 487 23.10 -19.07 27.93
C ASP A 487 22.78 -20.27 27.06
N ALA A 488 21.50 -20.70 27.04
CA ALA A 488 21.07 -21.89 26.33
C ALA A 488 19.61 -21.82 25.89
N LEU A 489 19.25 -22.74 24.98
CA LEU A 489 17.88 -23.05 24.60
C LEU A 489 17.54 -24.44 25.17
N ILE A 490 16.50 -24.51 25.98
CA ILE A 490 15.97 -25.78 26.56
C ILE A 490 14.67 -26.13 25.83
N VAL A 491 14.55 -27.35 25.36
CA VAL A 491 13.34 -27.95 24.83
C VAL A 491 12.81 -28.99 25.79
N LEU A 492 11.52 -28.91 26.11
CA LEU A 492 10.84 -29.80 27.04
C LEU A 492 9.81 -30.69 26.30
N ASP A 493 9.49 -31.87 26.89
CA ASP A 493 8.42 -32.75 26.39
C ASP A 493 7.02 -32.12 26.50
N ASN A 494 6.80 -31.37 27.59
CA ASN A 494 5.60 -30.54 27.77
C ASN A 494 5.95 -29.21 28.45
N THR A 495 5.16 -28.18 28.23
CA THR A 495 5.45 -26.86 28.81
C THR A 495 4.21 -26.03 29.09
N PRO A 496 4.19 -25.29 30.21
CA PRO A 496 3.17 -24.26 30.45
C PRO A 496 3.52 -22.92 29.78
N PHE A 497 4.72 -22.77 29.23
CA PHE A 497 5.17 -21.54 28.59
C PHE A 497 4.57 -21.36 27.19
N TYR A 498 3.87 -20.26 26.96
CA TYR A 498 3.38 -19.88 25.64
C TYR A 498 4.54 -19.41 24.75
N ALA A 499 4.69 -20.03 23.61
CA ALA A 499 5.67 -19.61 22.61
C ALA A 499 5.13 -18.43 21.79
N GLU A 500 5.98 -17.47 21.44
CA GLU A 500 5.61 -16.33 20.60
C GLU A 500 4.84 -16.78 19.36
N SER A 501 3.63 -16.29 19.22
CA SER A 501 2.74 -16.63 18.11
C SER A 501 1.58 -15.64 18.01
N GLY A 502 1.07 -15.39 16.80
CA GLY A 502 -0.12 -14.55 16.58
C GLY A 502 0.00 -13.11 17.10
N GLY A 503 1.23 -12.61 17.27
CA GLY A 503 1.51 -11.28 17.81
C GLY A 503 1.59 -11.21 19.34
N GLN A 504 1.30 -12.28 20.06
CA GLN A 504 1.55 -12.36 21.50
C GLN A 504 3.01 -12.78 21.75
N CYS A 505 3.74 -12.03 22.59
CA CYS A 505 5.11 -12.36 22.98
C CYS A 505 5.19 -13.68 23.73
N GLY A 506 6.35 -14.33 23.68
CA GLY A 506 6.67 -15.53 24.46
C GLY A 506 6.65 -15.26 25.96
N ASP A 507 6.33 -16.29 26.73
CA ASP A 507 6.37 -16.22 28.18
C ASP A 507 7.80 -16.24 28.73
N THR A 508 7.94 -15.64 29.87
CA THR A 508 9.16 -15.66 30.70
C THR A 508 8.90 -16.37 32.02
N GLY A 509 9.95 -16.74 32.72
CA GLY A 509 9.81 -17.40 34.03
C GLY A 509 11.05 -18.15 34.44
N ALA A 510 10.88 -19.29 35.08
CA ALA A 510 12.01 -20.08 35.55
C ALA A 510 11.73 -21.60 35.44
N MET A 511 12.80 -22.37 35.26
CA MET A 511 12.81 -23.82 35.42
C MET A 511 13.70 -24.19 36.57
N THR A 512 13.19 -25.00 37.49
CA THR A 512 13.88 -25.33 38.73
C THR A 512 13.90 -26.81 39.00
N ALA A 513 14.99 -27.27 39.71
CA ALA A 513 15.09 -28.56 40.34
C ALA A 513 15.99 -28.40 41.56
N ASP A 514 16.26 -29.49 42.31
CA ASP A 514 17.14 -29.42 43.48
C ASP A 514 18.56 -28.93 43.07
N GLY A 515 18.92 -27.72 43.54
CA GLY A 515 20.18 -27.05 43.23
C GLY A 515 20.29 -26.51 41.79
N VAL A 516 19.21 -26.48 41.02
CA VAL A 516 19.18 -26.01 39.62
C VAL A 516 18.20 -24.85 39.47
N GLN A 517 18.63 -23.79 38.81
CA GLN A 517 17.76 -22.69 38.39
C GLN A 517 18.15 -22.18 37.00
N PHE A 518 17.24 -22.32 36.05
CA PHE A 518 17.31 -21.71 34.70
C PHE A 518 16.30 -20.60 34.60
N VAL A 519 16.75 -19.40 34.24
CA VAL A 519 15.90 -18.24 34.03
C VAL A 519 15.50 -18.15 32.57
N VAL A 520 14.21 -18.31 32.26
CA VAL A 520 13.67 -18.22 30.91
C VAL A 520 13.42 -16.73 30.57
N ALA A 521 14.12 -16.25 29.57
CA ALA A 521 14.02 -14.88 29.08
C ALA A 521 13.03 -14.74 27.93
N ASP A 522 12.83 -15.80 27.13
CA ASP A 522 11.91 -15.84 26.00
C ASP A 522 11.52 -17.27 25.63
N THR A 523 10.38 -17.44 24.99
CA THR A 523 9.84 -18.73 24.54
C THR A 523 9.37 -18.64 23.09
N GLN A 524 9.92 -19.47 22.21
CA GLN A 524 9.68 -19.46 20.77
C GLN A 524 9.35 -20.84 20.19
N LYS A 525 8.70 -20.87 19.01
CA LYS A 525 8.41 -22.10 18.28
C LYS A 525 9.57 -22.50 17.35
N PHE A 526 9.86 -23.82 17.31
CA PHE A 526 10.81 -24.45 16.40
C PHE A 526 10.13 -25.68 15.76
N GLY A 527 9.36 -25.44 14.71
CA GLY A 527 8.48 -26.50 14.16
C GLY A 527 7.41 -26.89 15.18
N ASN A 528 7.36 -28.18 15.57
CA ASN A 528 6.46 -28.69 16.60
C ASN A 528 7.02 -28.54 18.03
N ALA A 529 8.28 -28.13 18.17
CA ALA A 529 8.90 -27.95 19.47
C ALA A 529 8.72 -26.52 19.99
N ILE A 530 8.71 -26.39 21.32
CA ILE A 530 8.76 -25.11 22.02
C ILE A 530 10.13 -25.01 22.71
N GLY A 531 10.88 -23.99 22.34
CA GLY A 531 12.20 -23.69 22.85
C GLY A 531 12.20 -22.54 23.85
N HIS A 532 12.84 -22.71 24.98
CA HIS A 532 12.93 -21.72 26.04
C HIS A 532 14.35 -21.19 26.09
N THR A 533 14.54 -19.96 25.67
CA THR A 533 15.83 -19.27 25.68
C THR A 533 16.06 -18.58 27.02
N GLY A 534 17.25 -18.77 27.57
CA GLY A 534 17.55 -18.18 28.87
C GLY A 534 18.93 -18.48 29.37
N LYS A 535 19.14 -18.30 30.64
CA LYS A 535 20.42 -18.47 31.33
C LYS A 535 20.32 -19.42 32.51
N LEU A 536 21.25 -20.38 32.59
CA LEU A 536 21.39 -21.24 33.76
C LEU A 536 22.08 -20.46 34.90
N ALA A 537 21.31 -20.02 35.86
CA ALA A 537 21.83 -19.25 36.99
C ALA A 537 22.58 -20.12 38.00
N GLN A 538 22.12 -21.38 38.20
CA GLN A 538 22.69 -22.27 39.19
C GLN A 538 22.56 -23.75 38.76
N GLY A 539 23.57 -24.55 39.07
CA GLY A 539 23.56 -26.00 38.85
C GLY A 539 24.03 -26.41 37.47
N ALA A 540 23.60 -27.58 37.04
CA ALA A 540 23.82 -28.14 35.71
C ALA A 540 22.54 -28.86 35.27
N VAL A 541 22.24 -28.83 33.95
CA VAL A 541 21.08 -29.48 33.33
C VAL A 541 21.56 -30.40 32.23
N LYS A 542 21.00 -31.61 32.16
CA LYS A 542 21.25 -32.58 31.08
C LYS A 542 19.96 -32.99 30.40
N VAL A 543 20.10 -33.47 29.17
CA VAL A 543 18.99 -34.14 28.49
C VAL A 543 18.50 -35.32 29.32
N GLY A 544 17.19 -35.41 29.54
CA GLY A 544 16.52 -36.38 30.39
C GLY A 544 16.25 -35.91 31.83
N ASP A 545 16.77 -34.76 32.24
CA ASP A 545 16.49 -34.22 33.57
C ASP A 545 15.05 -33.74 33.68
N LYS A 546 14.48 -33.83 34.86
CA LYS A 546 13.15 -33.34 35.20
C LYS A 546 13.24 -31.96 35.85
N LEU A 547 12.54 -31.01 35.30
CA LEU A 547 12.46 -29.65 35.80
C LEU A 547 11.02 -29.27 36.10
N THR A 548 10.83 -28.43 37.11
CA THR A 548 9.58 -27.72 37.34
C THR A 548 9.61 -26.42 36.54
N ALA A 549 8.79 -26.29 35.53
CA ALA A 549 8.65 -25.13 34.66
C ALA A 549 7.57 -24.23 35.25
N THR A 550 7.93 -22.98 35.62
CA THR A 550 7.04 -22.01 36.26
C THR A 550 7.07 -20.71 35.46
N VAL A 551 5.93 -20.31 34.93
CA VAL A 551 5.74 -19.06 34.17
C VAL A 551 5.66 -17.88 35.11
N ASP A 552 6.18 -16.71 34.73
CA ASP A 552 5.93 -15.45 35.39
C ASP A 552 4.44 -15.07 35.27
N ALA A 553 3.68 -15.46 36.27
CA ALA A 553 2.22 -15.28 36.32
C ALA A 553 1.81 -13.79 36.23
N THR A 554 2.62 -12.87 36.73
CA THR A 554 2.33 -11.43 36.69
C THR A 554 2.43 -10.90 35.26
N ARG A 555 3.52 -11.26 34.57
CA ARG A 555 3.72 -10.84 33.18
C ARG A 555 2.68 -11.49 32.26
N ARG A 556 2.40 -12.80 32.43
CA ARG A 556 1.36 -13.49 31.67
C ARG A 556 -0.01 -12.86 31.90
N ALA A 557 -0.38 -12.57 33.14
CA ALA A 557 -1.65 -11.89 33.44
C ALA A 557 -1.77 -10.55 32.71
N ALA A 558 -0.75 -9.70 32.79
CA ALA A 558 -0.75 -8.43 32.05
C ALA A 558 -0.84 -8.62 30.52
N THR A 559 -0.12 -9.61 29.97
CA THR A 559 -0.21 -9.95 28.52
C THR A 559 -1.61 -10.40 28.15
N SER A 560 -2.26 -11.26 28.94
CA SER A 560 -3.63 -11.75 28.65
C SER A 560 -4.69 -10.65 28.68
N LEU A 561 -4.54 -9.63 29.56
CA LEU A 561 -5.40 -8.45 29.57
C LEU A 561 -5.25 -7.64 28.27
N ASN A 562 -4.02 -7.38 27.85
CA ASN A 562 -3.72 -6.66 26.62
C ASN A 562 -4.19 -7.45 25.38
N HIS A 563 -4.06 -8.77 25.38
CA HIS A 563 -4.51 -9.61 24.26
C HIS A 563 -6.04 -9.58 24.14
N SER A 564 -6.75 -9.75 25.25
CA SER A 564 -8.21 -9.68 25.26
C SER A 564 -8.71 -8.29 24.83
N ALA A 565 -8.05 -7.22 25.28
CA ALA A 565 -8.35 -5.86 24.86
C ALA A 565 -8.09 -5.62 23.36
N THR A 566 -7.13 -6.33 22.76
CA THR A 566 -6.87 -6.23 21.31
C THR A 566 -8.08 -6.68 20.49
N HIS A 567 -8.74 -7.75 20.86
CA HIS A 567 -9.97 -8.23 20.21
C HIS A 567 -11.14 -7.25 20.37
N LEU A 568 -11.33 -6.69 21.57
CA LEU A 568 -12.34 -5.66 21.78
C LEU A 568 -12.04 -4.39 20.96
N LEU A 569 -10.76 -4.00 20.87
CA LEU A 569 -10.34 -2.88 20.03
C LEU A 569 -10.61 -3.14 18.55
N HIS A 570 -10.28 -4.33 18.05
CA HIS A 570 -10.53 -4.71 16.66
C HIS A 570 -12.01 -4.64 16.31
N ALA A 571 -12.86 -5.23 17.14
CA ALA A 571 -14.31 -5.18 16.96
C ALA A 571 -14.85 -3.73 17.02
N ALA A 572 -14.38 -2.91 17.97
CA ALA A 572 -14.79 -1.51 18.08
C ALA A 572 -14.37 -0.68 16.85
N LEU A 573 -13.15 -0.89 16.35
CA LEU A 573 -12.67 -0.25 15.12
C LEU A 573 -13.53 -0.61 13.91
N ARG A 574 -13.87 -1.89 13.73
CA ARG A 574 -14.74 -2.34 12.64
C ARG A 574 -16.14 -1.75 12.74
N ASN A 575 -16.72 -1.73 13.92
CA ASN A 575 -18.07 -1.21 14.14
C ASN A 575 -18.15 0.30 13.88
N LEU A 576 -17.12 1.06 14.22
CA LEU A 576 -17.12 2.53 14.12
C LEU A 576 -16.56 3.06 12.80
N LEU A 577 -15.50 2.42 12.28
CA LEU A 577 -14.82 2.88 11.07
C LEU A 577 -15.25 2.12 9.81
N GLY A 578 -15.82 0.91 9.98
CA GLY A 578 -16.34 0.09 8.89
C GLY A 578 -15.63 -1.26 8.73
N GLU A 579 -16.28 -2.17 8.00
CA GLU A 579 -15.83 -3.56 7.81
C GLU A 579 -14.49 -3.70 7.05
N HIS A 580 -14.03 -2.66 6.36
CA HIS A 580 -12.71 -2.61 5.71
C HIS A 580 -11.53 -2.65 6.69
N VAL A 581 -11.79 -2.41 7.97
CA VAL A 581 -10.77 -2.52 9.01
C VAL A 581 -10.41 -4.00 9.20
N THR A 582 -9.18 -4.35 8.84
CA THR A 582 -8.60 -5.68 9.02
C THR A 582 -7.24 -5.56 9.69
N GLN A 583 -6.89 -6.53 10.51
CA GLN A 583 -5.58 -6.60 11.13
C GLN A 583 -4.48 -6.72 10.06
N LYS A 584 -3.43 -5.90 10.19
CA LYS A 584 -2.21 -5.95 9.37
C LYS A 584 -0.97 -6.32 10.20
N GLY A 585 -1.06 -6.20 11.49
CA GLY A 585 -0.06 -6.63 12.44
C GLY A 585 -0.58 -6.46 13.86
N SER A 586 -0.03 -7.25 14.77
CA SER A 586 -0.33 -7.17 16.20
C SER A 586 0.94 -7.42 17.01
N LEU A 587 1.06 -6.76 18.14
CA LEU A 587 2.09 -7.05 19.12
C LEU A 587 1.48 -6.84 20.50
N VAL A 588 1.45 -7.91 21.27
CA VAL A 588 0.88 -7.95 22.62
C VAL A 588 1.97 -8.30 23.60
N LYS A 589 2.24 -7.40 24.54
CA LYS A 589 3.26 -7.53 25.58
C LYS A 589 2.68 -7.17 26.96
N PRO A 590 3.35 -7.49 28.07
CA PRO A 590 2.88 -7.09 29.40
C PRO A 590 2.71 -5.57 29.54
N GLU A 591 3.56 -4.80 28.87
CA GLU A 591 3.59 -3.34 28.98
C GLU A 591 2.47 -2.65 28.20
N GLY A 592 1.87 -3.34 27.19
CA GLY A 592 0.83 -2.78 26.36
C GLY A 592 0.59 -3.59 25.07
N LEU A 593 -0.29 -3.09 24.22
CA LEU A 593 -0.63 -3.65 22.94
C LEU A 593 -0.36 -2.66 21.81
N ARG A 594 -0.06 -3.20 20.64
CA ARG A 594 0.06 -2.47 19.38
C ARG A 594 -0.79 -3.19 18.34
N PHE A 595 -1.67 -2.45 17.69
CA PHE A 595 -2.55 -2.98 16.69
C PHE A 595 -2.43 -2.17 15.39
N ASP A 596 -1.98 -2.83 14.34
CA ASP A 596 -1.83 -2.27 13.00
C ASP A 596 -3.02 -2.72 12.14
N PHE A 597 -3.72 -1.78 11.53
CA PHE A 597 -4.96 -2.06 10.81
C PHE A 597 -5.10 -1.25 9.53
N SER A 598 -5.88 -1.79 8.58
CA SER A 598 -6.20 -1.09 7.33
C SER A 598 -7.17 0.05 7.60
N HIS A 599 -6.73 1.27 7.33
CA HIS A 599 -7.56 2.48 7.30
C HIS A 599 -6.83 3.60 6.59
N LEU A 600 -7.54 4.37 5.76
CA LEU A 600 -6.92 5.30 4.81
C LEU A 600 -6.67 6.68 5.37
N GLU A 601 -7.45 7.10 6.35
CA GLU A 601 -7.39 8.42 6.97
C GLU A 601 -6.84 8.33 8.41
N ALA A 602 -6.41 9.48 8.95
CA ALA A 602 -6.14 9.57 10.37
C ALA A 602 -7.45 9.40 11.15
N VAL A 603 -7.43 8.54 12.16
CA VAL A 603 -8.58 8.40 13.06
C VAL A 603 -8.74 9.71 13.85
N LYS A 604 -9.92 10.31 13.77
CA LYS A 604 -10.16 11.60 14.40
C LYS A 604 -10.14 11.49 15.93
N PRO A 605 -9.77 12.56 16.65
CA PRO A 605 -9.77 12.54 18.11
C PRO A 605 -11.12 12.15 18.73
N GLU A 606 -12.23 12.50 18.08
CA GLU A 606 -13.57 12.14 18.52
C GLU A 606 -13.83 10.64 18.32
N GLU A 607 -13.40 10.08 17.20
CA GLU A 607 -13.50 8.65 16.89
C GLU A 607 -12.64 7.82 17.86
N LEU A 608 -11.41 8.27 18.15
CA LEU A 608 -10.55 7.61 19.16
C LEU A 608 -11.19 7.58 20.54
N ARG A 609 -11.81 8.69 20.95
CA ARG A 609 -12.54 8.73 22.22
C ARG A 609 -13.73 7.80 22.24
N GLU A 610 -14.44 7.68 21.13
CA GLU A 610 -15.59 6.78 21.02
C GLU A 610 -15.15 5.32 20.99
N ILE A 611 -14.07 4.99 20.29
CA ILE A 611 -13.46 3.64 20.30
C ILE A 611 -13.07 3.26 21.73
N GLU A 612 -12.35 4.15 22.44
CA GLU A 612 -11.95 3.94 23.83
C GLU A 612 -13.17 3.78 24.77
N ARG A 613 -14.21 4.57 24.54
CA ARG A 613 -15.48 4.48 25.30
C ARG A 613 -16.16 3.12 25.10
N VAL A 614 -16.28 2.68 23.84
CA VAL A 614 -16.92 1.40 23.48
C VAL A 614 -16.14 0.23 24.05
N VAL A 615 -14.82 0.20 23.92
CA VAL A 615 -13.98 -0.86 24.51
C VAL A 615 -14.18 -0.93 26.02
N ASN A 616 -14.11 0.22 26.71
CA ASN A 616 -14.31 0.27 28.17
C ASN A 616 -15.76 -0.06 28.58
N GLU A 617 -16.74 0.15 27.70
CA GLU A 617 -18.11 -0.30 27.94
C GLU A 617 -18.22 -1.83 27.90
N GLN A 618 -17.59 -2.50 26.92
CA GLN A 618 -17.53 -3.97 26.86
C GLN A 618 -16.77 -4.57 28.04
N ILE A 619 -15.73 -3.91 28.51
CA ILE A 619 -15.03 -4.28 29.75
C ILE A 619 -15.99 -4.25 30.94
N ARG A 620 -16.78 -3.17 31.09
CA ARG A 620 -17.75 -3.03 32.18
C ARG A 620 -18.93 -4.03 32.13
N PHE A 621 -19.29 -4.53 30.92
CA PHE A 621 -20.28 -5.58 30.80
C PHE A 621 -19.83 -6.91 31.41
N ASN A 622 -18.52 -7.09 31.61
CA ASN A 622 -17.94 -8.26 32.26
C ASN A 622 -18.39 -9.60 31.66
N HIS A 623 -18.38 -9.68 30.31
CA HIS A 623 -18.67 -10.93 29.61
C HIS A 623 -17.64 -11.99 29.93
N ALA A 624 -18.06 -13.25 30.07
CA ALA A 624 -17.14 -14.39 30.05
C ALA A 624 -16.41 -14.42 28.70
N ILE A 625 -15.14 -14.77 28.73
CA ILE A 625 -14.34 -14.99 27.51
C ILE A 625 -14.33 -16.48 27.25
N ASP A 626 -15.25 -16.91 26.40
CA ASP A 626 -15.43 -18.32 26.08
C ASP A 626 -14.51 -18.75 24.93
N THR A 627 -14.02 -19.97 25.04
CA THR A 627 -13.17 -20.58 24.02
C THR A 627 -13.72 -21.93 23.62
N ASP A 628 -14.07 -22.10 22.36
CA ASP A 628 -14.56 -23.33 21.78
C ASP A 628 -13.58 -23.86 20.73
N VAL A 629 -13.34 -25.16 20.73
CA VAL A 629 -12.58 -25.83 19.66
C VAL A 629 -13.59 -26.49 18.72
N MET A 630 -13.51 -26.18 17.44
CA MET A 630 -14.43 -26.69 16.44
C MET A 630 -13.77 -26.72 15.04
N ASP A 631 -14.41 -27.37 14.07
CA ASP A 631 -13.95 -27.31 12.69
C ASP A 631 -14.14 -25.90 12.10
N ILE A 632 -13.35 -25.58 11.07
CA ILE A 632 -13.28 -24.23 10.46
C ILE A 632 -14.65 -23.79 9.87
N GLU A 633 -15.44 -24.73 9.33
CA GLU A 633 -16.75 -24.40 8.74
C GLU A 633 -17.76 -24.04 9.83
N SER A 634 -17.80 -24.81 10.91
CA SER A 634 -18.62 -24.48 12.08
C SER A 634 -18.23 -23.15 12.71
N ALA A 635 -16.93 -22.82 12.71
CA ALA A 635 -16.45 -21.53 13.18
C ALA A 635 -16.95 -20.36 12.31
N LYS A 636 -16.94 -20.52 10.98
CA LYS A 636 -17.51 -19.54 10.05
C LYS A 636 -19.02 -19.38 10.22
N GLU A 637 -19.76 -20.47 10.40
CA GLU A 637 -21.22 -20.43 10.68
C GLU A 637 -21.53 -19.70 11.99
N LYS A 638 -20.66 -19.82 12.99
CA LYS A 638 -20.74 -19.07 14.26
C LYS A 638 -20.43 -17.58 14.07
N GLY A 639 -19.97 -17.17 12.89
CA GLY A 639 -19.58 -15.79 12.59
C GLY A 639 -18.16 -15.44 13.02
N ALA A 640 -17.32 -16.44 13.29
CA ALA A 640 -15.94 -16.21 13.69
C ALA A 640 -15.15 -15.56 12.54
N MET A 641 -14.49 -14.46 12.86
CA MET A 641 -13.63 -13.76 11.91
C MET A 641 -12.31 -14.53 11.78
N ALA A 642 -12.04 -14.99 10.56
CA ALA A 642 -10.75 -15.56 10.17
C ALA A 642 -9.90 -14.48 9.49
N LEU A 643 -8.61 -14.39 9.81
CA LEU A 643 -7.70 -13.48 9.13
C LEU A 643 -7.38 -14.02 7.74
N PHE A 644 -7.55 -13.19 6.72
CA PHE A 644 -7.23 -13.55 5.34
C PHE A 644 -5.74 -13.86 5.17
N GLY A 645 -5.45 -15.07 4.71
CA GLY A 645 -4.08 -15.49 4.35
C GLY A 645 -3.36 -16.32 5.41
N GLU A 646 -3.95 -16.59 6.56
CA GLU A 646 -3.43 -17.57 7.51
C GLU A 646 -3.91 -18.97 7.15
N LYS A 647 -3.02 -19.97 7.29
CA LYS A 647 -3.39 -21.38 7.22
C LYS A 647 -3.88 -21.81 8.59
N TYR A 648 -5.11 -22.23 8.66
CA TYR A 648 -5.69 -22.80 9.86
C TYR A 648 -5.69 -24.34 9.74
N ASP A 649 -5.51 -25.01 10.87
CA ASP A 649 -5.71 -26.45 10.96
C ASP A 649 -7.19 -26.81 10.81
N ASP A 650 -7.50 -28.09 10.62
CA ASP A 650 -8.88 -28.57 10.48
C ASP A 650 -9.72 -28.24 11.72
N GLU A 651 -9.10 -28.22 12.91
CA GLU A 651 -9.70 -27.75 14.16
C GLU A 651 -9.13 -26.37 14.55
N VAL A 652 -10.01 -25.43 14.83
CA VAL A 652 -9.67 -24.04 15.19
C VAL A 652 -10.25 -23.67 16.55
N ARG A 653 -9.55 -22.76 17.23
CA ARG A 653 -9.95 -22.20 18.50
C ARG A 653 -10.70 -20.90 18.29
N VAL A 654 -12.00 -20.88 18.62
CA VAL A 654 -12.90 -19.72 18.52
C VAL A 654 -13.01 -19.04 19.86
N LEU A 655 -12.61 -17.78 19.92
CA LEU A 655 -12.72 -16.91 21.10
C LEU A 655 -13.96 -16.04 20.97
N SER A 656 -14.82 -16.05 22.00
CA SER A 656 -16.04 -15.24 22.03
C SER A 656 -16.09 -14.36 23.26
N MET A 657 -16.39 -13.07 23.09
CA MET A 657 -16.60 -12.07 24.15
C MET A 657 -18.01 -11.52 24.00
N GLY A 658 -19.01 -12.29 24.49
CA GLY A 658 -20.41 -12.08 24.12
C GLY A 658 -20.60 -12.15 22.60
N ASP A 659 -21.56 -11.37 22.10
CA ASP A 659 -21.77 -11.21 20.64
C ASP A 659 -20.94 -10.07 20.03
N PHE A 660 -20.12 -9.38 20.84
CA PHE A 660 -19.38 -8.20 20.40
C PHE A 660 -18.12 -8.55 19.61
N SER A 661 -17.39 -9.59 20.03
CA SER A 661 -16.19 -10.07 19.35
C SER A 661 -16.18 -11.59 19.29
N VAL A 662 -16.12 -12.15 18.07
CA VAL A 662 -15.99 -13.59 17.83
C VAL A 662 -14.89 -13.77 16.78
N GLU A 663 -13.72 -14.30 17.22
CA GLU A 663 -12.53 -14.36 16.38
C GLU A 663 -11.77 -15.68 16.56
N LEU A 664 -11.01 -16.10 15.55
CA LEU A 664 -10.08 -17.23 15.67
C LEU A 664 -8.82 -16.75 16.40
N CYS A 665 -8.51 -17.37 17.56
CA CYS A 665 -7.32 -17.00 18.33
C CYS A 665 -6.75 -18.16 19.16
N GLY A 666 -5.45 -18.44 18.98
CA GLY A 666 -4.69 -19.43 19.77
C GLY A 666 -3.95 -18.85 20.99
N GLY A 667 -4.13 -17.57 21.31
CA GLY A 667 -3.42 -16.90 22.40
C GLY A 667 -3.99 -17.14 23.79
N ILE A 668 -3.34 -16.52 24.78
CA ILE A 668 -3.79 -16.56 26.18
C ILE A 668 -4.64 -15.31 26.46
N HIS A 669 -5.78 -15.53 27.14
CA HIS A 669 -6.76 -14.50 27.40
C HIS A 669 -7.15 -14.40 28.88
N ALA A 670 -7.76 -13.29 29.26
CA ALA A 670 -8.43 -13.14 30.56
C ALA A 670 -9.66 -14.05 30.64
N SER A 671 -10.15 -14.32 31.84
CA SER A 671 -11.36 -15.12 32.05
C SER A 671 -12.64 -14.34 31.74
N ASN A 672 -12.64 -13.05 32.05
CA ASN A 672 -13.75 -12.14 31.80
C ASN A 672 -13.25 -10.81 31.22
N THR A 673 -14.10 -10.13 30.46
CA THR A 673 -13.73 -8.80 29.92
C THR A 673 -13.50 -7.78 31.02
N GLY A 674 -14.17 -7.94 32.19
CA GLY A 674 -14.00 -7.08 33.37
C GLY A 674 -12.61 -7.16 34.00
N ASP A 675 -11.91 -8.28 33.87
CA ASP A 675 -10.53 -8.46 34.37
C ASP A 675 -9.55 -7.47 33.73
N ILE A 676 -9.82 -7.01 32.50
CA ILE A 676 -9.01 -6.03 31.76
C ILE A 676 -8.88 -4.71 32.57
N GLY A 677 -9.91 -4.34 33.31
CA GLY A 677 -9.97 -3.15 34.12
C GLY A 677 -10.15 -1.89 33.27
N LEU A 678 -9.11 -1.13 33.07
CA LEU A 678 -9.13 0.08 32.25
C LEU A 678 -8.36 -0.14 30.94
N PHE A 679 -8.95 0.27 29.82
CA PHE A 679 -8.31 0.36 28.51
C PHE A 679 -8.03 1.83 28.17
N LYS A 680 -6.81 2.16 27.77
CA LYS A 680 -6.40 3.53 27.39
C LYS A 680 -5.60 3.52 26.10
N ILE A 681 -6.05 4.27 25.08
CA ILE A 681 -5.28 4.53 23.87
C ILE A 681 -4.18 5.55 24.20
N VAL A 682 -2.94 5.20 23.89
CA VAL A 682 -1.75 6.03 24.13
C VAL A 682 -1.36 6.81 22.88
N SER A 683 -1.37 6.15 21.72
CA SER A 683 -1.00 6.77 20.45
C SER A 683 -1.82 6.24 19.28
N GLU A 684 -1.95 7.04 18.22
CA GLU A 684 -2.49 6.67 16.93
C GLU A 684 -1.68 7.35 15.84
N GLY A 685 -1.33 6.62 14.76
CA GLY A 685 -0.58 7.19 13.65
C GLY A 685 -0.50 6.29 12.43
N GLY A 686 -0.18 6.88 11.27
CA GLY A 686 0.09 6.14 10.05
C GLY A 686 1.50 5.54 10.05
N ILE A 687 1.62 4.26 9.66
CA ILE A 687 2.91 3.58 9.55
C ILE A 687 3.26 3.24 8.10
N ALA A 688 2.24 3.06 7.29
CA ALA A 688 2.37 2.87 5.85
C ALA A 688 1.13 3.42 5.16
N ALA A 689 1.15 3.48 3.83
CA ALA A 689 -0.03 3.91 3.08
C ALA A 689 -1.20 2.95 3.31
N GLY A 690 -2.31 3.49 3.82
CA GLY A 690 -3.50 2.71 4.14
C GLY A 690 -3.38 1.82 5.38
N ILE A 691 -2.32 1.96 6.19
CA ILE A 691 -2.13 1.22 7.44
C ILE A 691 -1.93 2.20 8.58
N ARG A 692 -2.78 2.06 9.58
CA ARG A 692 -2.74 2.85 10.82
C ARG A 692 -2.31 1.96 11.97
N ARG A 693 -1.71 2.56 12.98
CA ARG A 693 -1.29 1.92 14.22
C ARG A 693 -1.96 2.57 15.41
N ILE A 694 -2.53 1.77 16.28
CA ILE A 694 -2.93 2.17 17.62
C ILE A 694 -2.04 1.45 18.63
N GLU A 695 -1.53 2.20 19.59
CA GLU A 695 -0.90 1.67 20.79
C GLU A 695 -1.81 1.96 21.99
N ALA A 696 -2.01 0.96 22.82
CA ALA A 696 -2.87 1.06 23.98
C ALA A 696 -2.32 0.24 25.16
N VAL A 697 -2.80 0.54 26.33
CA VAL A 697 -2.43 -0.09 27.60
C VAL A 697 -3.68 -0.47 28.39
N THR A 698 -3.56 -1.49 29.25
CA THR A 698 -4.66 -1.96 30.09
C THR A 698 -4.27 -2.06 31.56
N GLY A 699 -5.25 -2.24 32.43
CA GLY A 699 -5.07 -2.51 33.86
C GLY A 699 -4.14 -1.52 34.57
N GLU A 700 -3.13 -2.02 35.26
CA GLU A 700 -2.16 -1.22 36.00
C GLU A 700 -1.38 -0.24 35.11
N ALA A 701 -0.99 -0.67 33.93
CA ALA A 701 -0.28 0.20 32.96
C ALA A 701 -1.14 1.37 32.49
N ALA A 702 -2.46 1.19 32.35
CA ALA A 702 -3.38 2.27 32.01
C ALA A 702 -3.52 3.29 33.18
N ILE A 703 -3.57 2.81 34.39
CA ILE A 703 -3.59 3.68 35.59
C ILE A 703 -2.27 4.46 35.71
N ALA A 704 -1.13 3.81 35.52
CA ALA A 704 0.18 4.46 35.50
C ALA A 704 0.29 5.53 34.42
N ALA A 705 -0.23 5.30 33.23
CA ALA A 705 -0.27 6.28 32.13
C ALA A 705 -1.12 7.50 32.50
N LEU A 706 -2.27 7.33 33.17
CA LEU A 706 -3.08 8.45 33.68
C LEU A 706 -2.35 9.26 34.75
N HIS A 707 -1.72 8.61 35.72
CA HIS A 707 -0.94 9.30 36.76
C HIS A 707 0.24 10.07 36.18
N ALA A 708 0.90 9.53 35.14
CA ALA A 708 1.96 10.24 34.43
C ALA A 708 1.44 11.52 33.74
N GLN A 709 0.26 11.45 33.09
CA GLN A 709 -0.39 12.62 32.49
C GLN A 709 -0.82 13.66 33.54
N GLU A 710 -1.40 13.23 34.65
CA GLU A 710 -1.75 14.11 35.77
C GLU A 710 -0.51 14.82 36.37
N SER A 711 0.58 14.08 36.58
CA SER A 711 1.84 14.63 37.09
C SER A 711 2.43 15.66 36.14
N LEU A 712 2.46 15.38 34.84
CA LEU A 712 2.94 16.31 33.82
C LEU A 712 2.09 17.58 33.77
N LEU A 713 0.77 17.45 33.91
CA LEU A 713 -0.15 18.58 33.93
C LEU A 713 0.08 19.43 35.22
N ALA A 714 0.26 18.79 36.36
CA ALA A 714 0.55 19.45 37.62
C ALA A 714 1.90 20.20 37.61
N GLU A 715 2.93 19.57 37.04
CA GLU A 715 4.23 20.21 36.83
C GLU A 715 4.13 21.43 35.92
N THR A 716 3.46 21.28 34.76
CA THR A 716 3.22 22.38 33.83
C THR A 716 2.47 23.52 34.47
N ALA A 717 1.42 23.24 35.24
CA ALA A 717 0.68 24.24 36.01
C ALA A 717 1.57 24.97 37.00
N SER A 718 2.42 24.24 37.73
CA SER A 718 3.39 24.80 38.69
C SER A 718 4.36 25.76 38.00
N LEU A 719 4.95 25.39 36.86
CA LEU A 719 5.89 26.23 36.11
C LEU A 719 5.29 27.57 35.72
N VAL A 720 4.01 27.63 35.39
CA VAL A 720 3.31 28.88 35.04
C VAL A 720 2.56 29.52 36.21
N LYS A 721 2.75 28.99 37.41
CA LYS A 721 2.09 29.45 38.66
C LYS A 721 0.56 29.47 38.52
N SER A 722 -0.01 28.36 38.16
CA SER A 722 -1.44 28.13 37.94
C SER A 722 -1.86 26.79 38.55
N ASP A 723 -3.15 26.50 38.56
CA ASP A 723 -3.71 25.19 38.80
C ASP A 723 -3.99 24.44 37.48
N ALA A 724 -4.26 23.14 37.55
CA ALA A 724 -4.52 22.30 36.37
C ALA A 724 -5.73 22.77 35.55
N ALA A 725 -6.75 23.34 36.19
CA ALA A 725 -7.95 23.80 35.49
C ALA A 725 -7.71 25.10 34.69
N SER A 726 -6.81 25.96 35.19
CA SER A 726 -6.54 27.27 34.61
C SER A 726 -5.25 27.37 33.79
N VAL A 727 -4.44 26.29 33.74
CA VAL A 727 -3.12 26.30 33.10
C VAL A 727 -3.16 26.72 31.64
N ALA A 728 -4.15 26.25 30.86
CA ALA A 728 -4.30 26.61 29.47
C ALA A 728 -4.52 28.10 29.24
N ASN A 729 -5.37 28.71 30.06
CA ASN A 729 -5.62 30.14 30.03
C ASN A 729 -4.37 30.94 30.41
N LYS A 730 -3.62 30.45 31.41
CA LYS A 730 -2.39 31.09 31.86
C LYS A 730 -1.29 31.05 30.81
N VAL A 731 -1.12 29.89 30.13
CA VAL A 731 -0.18 29.72 29.01
C VAL A 731 -0.56 30.65 27.86
N SER A 732 -1.86 30.69 27.49
CA SER A 732 -2.36 31.60 26.45
C SER A 732 -2.06 33.07 26.78
N ALA A 733 -2.27 33.47 28.05
CA ALA A 733 -1.95 34.83 28.50
C ALA A 733 -0.45 35.12 28.43
N LEU A 734 0.41 34.18 28.81
CA LEU A 734 1.86 34.31 28.71
C LEU A 734 2.34 34.45 27.26
N VAL A 735 1.79 33.63 26.33
CA VAL A 735 2.10 33.73 24.91
C VAL A 735 1.66 35.10 24.34
N ALA A 736 0.48 35.59 24.71
CA ALA A 736 0.01 36.91 24.29
C ALA A 736 0.91 38.03 24.84
N HIS A 737 1.30 37.92 26.11
CA HIS A 737 2.21 38.87 26.72
C HIS A 737 3.60 38.87 26.08
N SER A 738 4.15 37.68 25.80
CA SER A 738 5.43 37.56 25.04
C SER A 738 5.38 38.28 23.69
N LYS A 739 4.32 38.07 22.90
CA LYS A 739 4.13 38.77 21.61
C LYS A 739 4.02 40.31 21.80
N GLN A 740 3.37 40.75 22.87
CA GLN A 740 3.28 42.16 23.17
C GLN A 740 4.66 42.76 23.53
N LEU A 741 5.42 42.08 24.38
CA LEU A 741 6.79 42.50 24.74
C LEU A 741 7.70 42.55 23.50
N GLU A 742 7.64 41.57 22.62
CA GLU A 742 8.39 41.58 21.35
C GLU A 742 8.05 42.82 20.52
N LYS A 743 6.76 43.17 20.43
CA LYS A 743 6.31 44.36 19.71
C LYS A 743 6.80 45.64 20.39
N GLU A 744 6.76 45.74 21.73
CA GLU A 744 7.27 46.88 22.48
C GLU A 744 8.79 47.02 22.33
N ILE A 745 9.52 45.91 22.40
CA ILE A 745 10.97 45.91 22.14
C ILE A 745 11.28 46.43 20.74
N GLN A 746 10.51 46.01 19.74
CA GLN A 746 10.70 46.51 18.37
C GLN A 746 10.40 48.02 18.29
N GLN A 747 9.32 48.47 18.91
CA GLN A 747 8.97 49.92 18.92
C GLN A 747 10.05 50.76 19.67
N LEU A 748 10.60 50.22 20.76
CA LEU A 748 11.68 50.91 21.50
C LEU A 748 12.97 50.95 20.68
N LYS A 749 13.31 49.90 19.98
CA LYS A 749 14.45 49.86 19.04
C LYS A 749 14.26 50.86 17.90
N ASP A 750 13.05 50.95 17.33
CA ASP A 750 12.75 51.92 16.27
C ASP A 750 12.85 53.38 16.78
N LYS A 751 12.39 53.66 18.00
CA LYS A 751 12.54 54.97 18.63
C LYS A 751 14.01 55.34 18.92
N LEU A 752 14.78 54.40 19.43
CA LEU A 752 16.23 54.58 19.63
C LEU A 752 16.95 54.93 18.33
N ALA A 753 16.67 54.13 17.28
CA ALA A 753 17.21 54.36 15.96
C ALA A 753 16.86 55.75 15.40
N ALA A 754 15.59 56.22 15.62
CA ALA A 754 15.15 57.54 15.19
C ALA A 754 15.85 58.68 16.00
N GLN A 755 16.08 58.50 17.31
CA GLN A 755 16.82 59.46 18.14
C GLN A 755 18.31 59.53 17.69
N GLU A 756 18.94 58.40 17.39
CA GLU A 756 20.31 58.36 16.91
C GLU A 756 20.44 59.04 15.53
N SER A 757 19.47 58.79 14.60
CA SER A 757 19.45 59.44 13.29
C SER A 757 19.35 60.96 13.38
N ALA A 758 18.50 61.48 14.30
CA ALA A 758 18.34 62.91 14.53
C ALA A 758 19.63 63.63 15.04
N GLY A 759 20.46 62.90 15.77
CA GLY A 759 21.81 63.34 16.19
C GLY A 759 22.82 63.31 15.06
N LEU A 760 22.69 62.38 14.16
CA LEU A 760 23.67 62.15 13.06
C LEU A 760 23.58 63.20 11.95
N ILE A 761 22.43 63.80 11.71
CA ILE A 761 22.25 64.76 10.64
C ILE A 761 23.16 66.02 10.81
N ASN A 762 23.46 66.36 12.07
CA ASN A 762 24.36 67.46 12.39
C ASN A 762 25.84 67.19 12.03
N LYS A 763 26.19 65.94 11.69
CA LYS A 763 27.49 65.52 11.22
C LYS A 763 27.64 65.55 9.71
N ALA A 764 26.57 65.89 8.99
CA ALA A 764 26.61 65.99 7.53
C ALA A 764 27.54 67.13 7.10
N GLN A 765 28.41 66.84 6.11
CA GLN A 765 29.30 67.79 5.47
C GLN A 765 28.78 68.19 4.09
N GLU A 766 29.08 69.37 3.64
CA GLU A 766 28.72 69.81 2.29
C GLU A 766 29.91 69.64 1.36
N ILE A 767 29.76 68.89 0.28
CA ILE A 767 30.74 68.59 -0.72
C ILE A 767 30.15 69.01 -2.08
N ASN A 768 30.74 69.98 -2.72
CA ASN A 768 30.28 70.52 -4.05
C ASN A 768 28.77 70.84 -4.10
N GLY A 769 28.21 71.37 -2.98
CA GLY A 769 26.79 71.70 -2.86
C GLY A 769 25.85 70.56 -2.50
N VAL A 770 26.40 69.38 -2.23
CA VAL A 770 25.67 68.17 -1.83
C VAL A 770 25.94 67.82 -0.37
N LYS A 771 24.90 67.55 0.42
CA LYS A 771 25.05 67.14 1.82
C LYS A 771 25.46 65.67 1.89
N VAL A 772 26.56 65.37 2.57
CA VAL A 772 27.13 64.01 2.66
C VAL A 772 27.28 63.68 4.16
N LEU A 773 26.66 62.54 4.54
CA LEU A 773 26.83 61.99 5.88
C LEU A 773 27.54 60.65 5.80
N VAL A 774 28.74 60.55 6.33
CA VAL A 774 29.49 59.29 6.44
C VAL A 774 29.84 59.09 7.91
N THR A 775 29.40 57.96 8.45
CA THR A 775 29.64 57.68 9.89
C THR A 775 29.61 56.22 10.20
N LYS A 776 30.36 55.83 11.29
CA LYS A 776 30.26 54.55 11.93
C LYS A 776 29.20 54.60 13.00
N LEU A 777 28.41 53.53 13.13
CA LEU A 777 27.44 53.26 14.19
C LEU A 777 27.87 52.05 15.03
N GLU A 778 27.42 51.99 16.26
CA GLU A 778 27.66 50.86 17.14
C GLU A 778 26.31 50.22 17.55
N GLY A 779 26.19 48.90 17.42
CA GLY A 779 25.05 48.12 17.93
C GLY A 779 23.77 48.12 17.10
N ALA A 780 23.76 48.78 15.93
CA ALA A 780 22.56 48.74 15.04
C ALA A 780 22.53 47.43 14.22
N ASP A 781 21.36 46.81 14.09
CA ASP A 781 21.19 45.69 13.16
C ASP A 781 20.98 46.17 11.69
N ASN A 782 21.16 45.28 10.71
CA ASN A 782 21.04 45.62 9.29
C ASN A 782 19.66 46.14 8.87
N LYS A 783 18.60 45.79 9.61
CA LYS A 783 17.23 46.25 9.34
C LYS A 783 17.04 47.69 9.87
N ALA A 784 17.62 47.99 11.05
CA ALA A 784 17.62 49.31 11.63
C ALA A 784 18.45 50.28 10.76
N LEU A 785 19.62 49.87 10.30
CA LEU A 785 20.46 50.68 9.38
C LEU A 785 19.72 51.12 8.12
N ARG A 786 18.92 50.28 7.54
CA ARG A 786 18.13 50.60 6.34
C ARG A 786 17.06 51.67 6.62
N GLY A 787 16.37 51.53 7.74
CA GLY A 787 15.37 52.52 8.18
C GLY A 787 16.03 53.88 8.43
N MET A 788 17.19 53.89 9.08
CA MET A 788 17.97 55.13 9.36
C MET A 788 18.46 55.82 8.09
N VAL A 789 18.92 55.07 7.10
CA VAL A 789 19.34 55.65 5.79
C VAL A 789 18.19 56.28 5.05
N ASP A 790 17.02 55.65 5.04
CA ASP A 790 15.81 56.20 4.44
C ASP A 790 15.38 57.51 5.12
N GLU A 791 15.38 57.52 6.43
CA GLU A 791 15.05 58.71 7.22
C GLU A 791 16.05 59.85 7.06
N LEU A 792 17.35 59.53 7.13
CA LEU A 792 18.43 60.55 6.92
C LEU A 792 18.39 61.11 5.48
N LYS A 793 18.11 60.31 4.47
CA LYS A 793 17.89 60.82 3.08
C LYS A 793 16.72 61.79 3.02
N ASN A 794 15.62 61.48 3.66
CA ASN A 794 14.46 62.37 3.73
C ASN A 794 14.74 63.67 4.48
N GLN A 795 15.50 63.64 5.55
CA GLN A 795 15.90 64.82 6.33
C GLN A 795 16.92 65.67 5.57
N LEU A 796 17.83 65.03 4.83
CA LEU A 796 18.82 65.79 4.02
C LEU A 796 18.18 66.50 2.82
N GLY A 797 17.07 65.95 2.30
CA GLY A 797 16.36 66.42 1.12
C GLY A 797 17.10 66.09 -0.18
N SER A 798 18.32 66.58 -0.35
CA SER A 798 19.28 66.17 -1.40
C SER A 798 20.60 65.84 -0.73
N GLY A 799 21.04 64.60 -0.85
CA GLY A 799 22.27 64.16 -0.16
C GLY A 799 22.59 62.66 -0.29
N ILE A 800 23.74 62.34 0.29
CA ILE A 800 24.33 60.99 0.30
C ILE A 800 24.56 60.55 1.74
N VAL A 801 24.19 59.33 2.07
CA VAL A 801 24.37 58.75 3.38
C VAL A 801 25.15 57.44 3.27
N VAL A 802 26.22 57.29 4.01
CA VAL A 802 26.98 56.04 4.12
C VAL A 802 27.15 55.72 5.60
N LEU A 803 26.58 54.58 5.98
CA LEU A 803 26.63 54.10 7.36
C LEU A 803 27.38 52.76 7.42
N GLY A 804 28.32 52.66 8.35
CA GLY A 804 28.98 51.40 8.68
C GLY A 804 28.71 50.96 10.11
N ASN A 805 28.46 49.68 10.31
CA ASN A 805 28.23 49.09 11.64
C ASN A 805 29.16 47.88 11.86
N VAL A 806 29.53 47.69 13.13
CA VAL A 806 30.31 46.50 13.57
C VAL A 806 29.43 45.68 14.53
N SER A 807 29.30 44.42 14.22
CA SER A 807 28.58 43.46 15.09
C SER A 807 29.45 42.20 15.23
N GLY A 808 30.16 42.10 16.36
CA GLY A 808 31.20 41.09 16.54
C GLY A 808 32.35 41.31 15.50
N ASP A 809 32.71 40.28 14.79
CA ASP A 809 33.73 40.31 13.75
C ASP A 809 33.19 40.65 12.33
N LYS A 810 31.87 40.97 12.23
CA LYS A 810 31.24 41.30 10.94
C LYS A 810 31.02 42.82 10.82
N VAL A 811 31.27 43.32 9.65
CA VAL A 811 30.98 44.68 9.23
C VAL A 811 29.73 44.70 8.37
N GLY A 812 28.75 45.54 8.75
CA GLY A 812 27.58 45.82 7.91
C GLY A 812 27.74 47.23 7.32
N LEU A 813 27.46 47.40 6.06
CA LEU A 813 27.57 48.64 5.29
C LEU A 813 26.25 48.91 4.58
N ILE A 814 25.86 50.17 4.57
CA ILE A 814 24.72 50.63 3.79
C ILE A 814 24.96 52.02 3.24
N ALA A 815 24.66 52.22 1.96
CA ALA A 815 24.73 53.53 1.30
C ALA A 815 23.36 53.88 0.73
N GLY A 816 22.97 55.13 0.88
CA GLY A 816 21.78 55.72 0.31
C GLY A 816 22.08 57.01 -0.43
N VAL A 817 21.52 57.19 -1.59
CA VAL A 817 21.65 58.35 -2.46
C VAL A 817 20.26 58.85 -2.83
N THR A 818 20.02 60.15 -2.68
CA THR A 818 18.72 60.72 -3.08
C THR A 818 18.55 60.65 -4.60
N LYS A 819 17.32 60.54 -5.06
CA LYS A 819 17.00 60.25 -6.50
C LYS A 819 17.58 61.26 -7.45
N ASP A 820 17.65 62.53 -7.09
CA ASP A 820 18.22 63.66 -7.87
C ASP A 820 19.75 63.47 -8.11
N LEU A 821 20.43 62.72 -7.24
CA LEU A 821 21.86 62.52 -7.31
C LEU A 821 22.27 61.14 -7.91
N THR A 822 21.29 60.24 -8.14
CA THR A 822 21.62 58.87 -8.66
C THR A 822 22.23 58.87 -10.07
N GLY A 823 22.03 59.93 -10.83
CA GLY A 823 22.70 60.13 -12.13
C GLY A 823 24.21 60.42 -12.06
N LYS A 824 24.65 60.98 -10.93
CA LYS A 824 26.08 61.30 -10.68
C LYS A 824 26.75 60.23 -9.84
N VAL A 825 26.09 59.76 -8.77
CA VAL A 825 26.64 58.81 -7.80
C VAL A 825 25.61 57.69 -7.56
N LYS A 826 26.06 56.44 -7.68
CA LYS A 826 25.22 55.27 -7.36
C LYS A 826 25.56 54.66 -6.01
N ALA A 827 24.58 54.34 -5.19
CA ALA A 827 24.77 53.73 -3.89
C ALA A 827 25.58 52.42 -3.96
N GLY A 828 25.45 51.65 -5.05
CA GLY A 828 26.20 50.41 -5.27
C GLY A 828 27.70 50.63 -5.43
N GLU A 829 28.13 51.75 -6.09
CA GLU A 829 29.53 52.12 -6.24
C GLU A 829 30.11 52.54 -4.91
N LEU A 830 29.39 53.36 -4.12
CA LEU A 830 29.79 53.82 -2.77
C LEU A 830 29.96 52.67 -1.79
N VAL A 831 28.97 51.79 -1.72
CA VAL A 831 29.05 50.67 -0.80
C VAL A 831 30.15 49.69 -1.13
N ASN A 832 30.44 49.50 -2.43
CA ASN A 832 31.53 48.63 -2.87
C ASN A 832 32.92 49.27 -2.65
N LEU A 833 33.06 50.59 -2.78
CA LEU A 833 34.29 51.30 -2.44
C LEU A 833 34.70 50.99 -0.99
N VAL A 834 33.76 51.06 -0.05
CA VAL A 834 34.00 50.77 1.36
C VAL A 834 34.15 49.27 1.61
N ALA A 835 33.30 48.46 1.00
CA ALA A 835 33.27 47.02 1.21
C ALA A 835 34.58 46.32 0.78
N GLN A 836 35.18 46.72 -0.32
CA GLN A 836 36.47 46.15 -0.79
C GLN A 836 37.59 46.35 0.24
N GLN A 837 37.61 47.47 0.97
CA GLN A 837 38.62 47.81 2.00
C GLN A 837 38.41 47.06 3.32
N VAL A 838 37.19 46.57 3.56
CA VAL A 838 36.85 45.76 4.75
C VAL A 838 36.68 44.25 4.43
N GLY A 839 37.24 43.80 3.31
CA GLY A 839 37.21 42.39 2.93
C GLY A 839 35.84 41.85 2.51
N GLY A 840 34.99 42.67 1.88
CA GLY A 840 33.64 42.33 1.49
C GLY A 840 33.24 42.74 0.09
N LYS A 841 32.00 42.43 -0.27
CA LYS A 841 31.33 42.85 -1.52
C LYS A 841 29.87 43.17 -1.22
N GLY A 842 29.29 44.04 -2.01
CA GLY A 842 27.90 44.38 -1.91
C GLY A 842 27.28 44.88 -3.20
N GLY A 843 26.00 45.21 -3.13
CA GLY A 843 25.27 45.74 -4.27
C GLY A 843 23.88 46.19 -3.87
N GLY A 844 23.14 46.68 -4.84
CA GLY A 844 21.79 47.13 -4.64
C GLY A 844 21.34 48.08 -5.74
N ARG A 845 20.25 48.78 -5.48
CA ARG A 845 19.68 49.76 -6.40
C ARG A 845 20.54 51.04 -6.43
N PRO A 846 20.42 51.88 -7.48
CA PRO A 846 21.17 53.17 -7.55
C PRO A 846 20.93 54.09 -6.34
N ASP A 847 19.74 54.05 -5.74
CA ASP A 847 19.31 54.87 -4.62
C ASP A 847 19.63 54.27 -3.23
N MET A 848 19.88 52.93 -3.15
CA MET A 848 20.22 52.22 -1.92
C MET A 848 20.95 50.92 -2.19
N ALA A 849 22.05 50.68 -1.52
CA ALA A 849 22.83 49.45 -1.62
C ALA A 849 23.41 49.06 -0.27
N GLN A 850 23.64 47.76 -0.10
CA GLN A 850 24.17 47.15 1.13
C GLN A 850 25.39 46.28 0.83
N ALA A 851 26.29 46.18 1.78
CA ALA A 851 27.43 45.26 1.73
C ALA A 851 27.75 44.72 3.10
N GLY A 852 28.53 43.67 3.13
CA GLY A 852 29.16 43.14 4.34
C GLY A 852 30.66 43.11 4.22
N GLY A 853 31.36 43.00 5.35
CA GLY A 853 32.82 42.82 5.42
C GLY A 853 33.21 42.01 6.64
N THR A 854 34.49 41.62 6.69
CA THR A 854 35.06 40.79 7.78
C THR A 854 36.18 41.49 8.54
N ASP A 855 36.62 42.67 8.07
CA ASP A 855 37.66 43.46 8.74
C ASP A 855 37.05 44.71 9.42
N ALA A 856 36.67 44.56 10.69
CA ALA A 856 36.13 45.61 11.48
C ALA A 856 37.15 46.74 11.81
N ALA A 857 38.44 46.41 11.86
CA ALA A 857 39.52 47.36 12.15
C ALA A 857 39.74 48.34 11.00
N ALA A 858 39.57 47.90 9.74
CA ALA A 858 39.70 48.73 8.55
C ALA A 858 38.50 49.66 8.30
N LEU A 859 37.34 49.46 8.98
CA LEU A 859 36.13 50.22 8.72
C LEU A 859 36.26 51.74 8.85
N PRO A 860 36.93 52.31 9.87
CA PRO A 860 37.08 53.78 10.00
C PRO A 860 37.82 54.37 8.76
N ALA A 861 38.95 53.81 8.40
CA ALA A 861 39.73 54.26 7.25
C ALA A 861 38.97 54.11 5.93
N ALA A 862 38.22 53.02 5.80
CA ALA A 862 37.37 52.74 4.61
C ALA A 862 36.23 53.79 4.48
N LEU A 863 35.63 54.18 5.59
CA LEU A 863 34.60 55.25 5.59
C LEU A 863 35.24 56.62 5.23
N GLU A 864 36.42 56.95 5.73
CA GLU A 864 37.12 58.19 5.39
C GLU A 864 37.45 58.32 3.90
N SER A 865 37.64 57.18 3.21
CA SER A 865 37.91 57.15 1.76
C SER A 865 36.72 57.60 0.88
N VAL A 866 35.52 57.67 1.47
CA VAL A 866 34.27 58.05 0.75
C VAL A 866 34.33 59.54 0.38
N THR A 867 34.80 60.40 1.26
CA THR A 867 34.82 61.87 1.06
C THR A 867 35.70 62.28 -0.11
N PRO A 868 36.98 61.86 -0.20
CA PRO A 868 37.80 62.15 -1.40
C PRO A 868 37.22 61.65 -2.71
N TRP A 869 36.67 60.41 -2.68
CA TRP A 869 36.04 59.82 -3.87
C TRP A 869 34.79 60.63 -4.31
N LEU A 870 34.01 61.14 -3.39
CA LEU A 870 32.85 61.99 -3.72
C LEU A 870 33.26 63.34 -4.26
N VAL A 871 34.38 63.94 -3.80
CA VAL A 871 34.91 65.20 -4.34
C VAL A 871 35.22 65.08 -5.84
N GLU A 872 35.70 63.92 -6.29
CA GLU A 872 35.99 63.65 -7.69
C GLU A 872 34.73 63.36 -8.57
N LYS A 873 33.65 62.86 -7.96
CA LYS A 873 32.44 62.43 -8.65
C LYS A 873 31.32 63.46 -8.70
N LEU A 874 31.28 64.36 -7.75
CA LEU A 874 30.23 65.42 -7.65
C LEU A 874 30.69 66.72 -8.31
#